data_8e1d8a8f3f61b7765ab5416372459807
#
_entry.id   8e1d8a8f3f61b7765ab5416372459807
#
_cell.length_a   1.000
_cell.length_b   1.000
_cell.length_c   1.000
_cell.angle_alpha   90.00
_cell.angle_beta   90.00
_cell.angle_gamma   90.00
#
_symmetry.space_group_name_H-M   'P 1'
#
loop_
_entity.id
_entity.type
_entity.pdbx_description
1 polymer ?
#
loop_
_entity_poly.entity_id
_entity_poly.type
_entity_poly.pdbx_seq_one_letter_code
_entity_poly.pdbx_strand_id
1 'polypeptide(L)'
;MGNMHKEYPFIALLIAGLVLFTPFSITAYEGDDLEIRSINAQIIESLEEDILSLKGKVVIKTDVMEIWSDEATYDRNNQLINLKGNIKALSRNLQVNAETMKADFFNRTFHLKNSTFSFKEKAFGSAEKITIKADNDIELLNVSFSSCSNESLSWNLNGEKVNLVDEGKNVIIRNINLELNKVPIFTVPFVRTAVGKEKFSGFLSPSVKQGDDGLDLSVPYFFNLAPNYDLTISPRYIQERGTGISSEIRYLTKSASGNLSFSHFSKDRKFFDESNKEGARWSGKYNHQAYLGDNLLLRIHSEHVSDDLYFEDLDDDILGTQQKDFLSRNLLLRWNSENLKVKGLINKFHNLNPLSSNDYDTQPNLQVDFIRSLKNTKIRLKTDYSKFSFDDFFNPLNKEKKLKRISIEPSIYIGRSGPSSRSSIEGGRLRTNHETNNNALNNSYNWAEITHKIFMDKLTKNTFSTFSPILKVIWIDGQNKNDISIDSKLLNQNFDNLFKRNLYSNNDIFLEESRFVLGLEHNYYNYFSGQEMYLSFGRAFFRDKKRSFLEEEIVDSSYVSEFKTNLANNLSINSSLEIDKKFKKILRGSFGMTYSKEIRKKIELRSIFKRNPKYLSEHFRTNVGSMINEIELISKWEISNNILVFGKVSKDEARNFTRDLSYGIEYSNCCLKIGLMKRKWTDQNLLFEEDELERIKNLTEGRYPERERDNVYVFFELVELGRFGKKISDVLKPKKFQ
;
A
#
# COMPACT_ATOMS: atom_id res chain seq x y z
N MET A 1 -12.36 6.98 0.28
CA MET A 1 -12.15 6.55 1.66
C MET A 1 -11.46 5.20 1.61
N GLY A 2 -10.14 5.22 1.51
CA GLY A 2 -9.32 4.00 1.43
C GLY A 2 -9.07 3.46 2.83
N ASN A 3 -9.26 2.18 2.99
CA ASN A 3 -8.97 1.42 4.20
C ASN A 3 -7.52 1.68 4.65
N MET A 4 -7.34 2.51 5.68
CA MET A 4 -6.14 2.49 6.49
C MET A 4 -6.17 1.21 7.32
N HIS A 5 -5.55 0.15 6.82
CA HIS A 5 -5.26 -1.03 7.63
C HIS A 5 -4.35 -0.61 8.77
N LYS A 6 -4.93 -0.54 9.95
CA LYS A 6 -4.25 -0.34 11.21
C LYS A 6 -3.36 -1.54 11.48
N GLU A 7 -2.05 -1.36 11.40
CA GLU A 7 -1.12 -2.26 12.07
C GLU A 7 -1.24 -1.95 13.57
N TYR A 8 -1.94 -2.81 14.29
CA TYR A 8 -2.04 -2.72 15.75
C TYR A 8 -0.70 -3.08 16.37
N PRO A 9 -0.27 -2.40 17.44
CA PRO A 9 0.90 -2.80 18.16
C PRO A 9 0.71 -4.24 18.67
N PHE A 10 1.74 -5.05 18.51
CA PHE A 10 1.84 -6.46 18.88
C PHE A 10 1.19 -6.80 20.24
N ILE A 11 1.24 -5.89 21.16
CA ILE A 11 0.79 -6.04 22.54
C ILE A 11 -0.70 -5.72 22.71
N ALA A 12 -1.27 -4.86 21.88
CA ALA A 12 -2.72 -4.61 21.91
C ALA A 12 -3.53 -5.84 21.50
N LEU A 13 -2.97 -6.71 20.65
CA LEU A 13 -3.58 -7.99 20.28
C LEU A 13 -3.35 -9.10 21.31
N LEU A 14 -2.24 -9.04 22.07
CA LEU A 14 -1.95 -9.93 23.17
C LEU A 14 -3.05 -9.90 24.23
N ILE A 15 -3.71 -8.80 24.33
CA ILE A 15 -4.69 -8.46 25.33
C ILE A 15 -6.10 -8.58 24.80
N ALA A 16 -6.32 -8.55 23.49
CA ALA A 16 -7.61 -8.97 22.98
C ALA A 16 -7.96 -10.37 23.49
N GLY A 17 -6.98 -11.23 23.70
CA GLY A 17 -7.17 -12.53 24.34
C GLY A 17 -7.38 -12.46 25.86
N LEU A 18 -6.61 -11.61 26.54
CA LEU A 18 -6.75 -11.38 28.00
C LEU A 18 -7.88 -10.40 28.33
N VAL A 19 -8.22 -9.50 27.44
CA VAL A 19 -9.26 -8.47 27.55
C VAL A 19 -10.64 -9.00 27.36
N LEU A 20 -10.72 -10.11 26.75
CA LEU A 20 -11.95 -10.85 26.75
C LEU A 20 -12.28 -11.36 28.15
N PHE A 21 -11.40 -11.09 29.12
CA PHE A 21 -11.71 -11.07 30.54
C PHE A 21 -12.47 -9.83 31.02
N THR A 22 -12.80 -8.89 30.19
CA THR A 22 -13.91 -8.04 30.54
C THR A 22 -15.19 -8.75 30.05
N PRO A 23 -15.68 -9.68 30.83
CA PRO A 23 -17.08 -10.10 30.68
C PRO A 23 -17.98 -8.92 30.93
N PHE A 24 -17.43 -7.97 31.49
CA PHE A 24 -17.90 -6.69 31.86
C PHE A 24 -17.19 -5.60 31.06
N SER A 25 -17.25 -5.60 29.71
CA SER A 25 -17.79 -4.44 29.07
C SER A 25 -19.22 -4.36 29.58
N ILE A 26 -19.35 -4.11 30.82
CA ILE A 26 -20.42 -3.34 31.33
C ILE A 26 -20.28 -2.01 30.65
N THR A 27 -20.81 -1.91 29.41
CA THR A 27 -21.57 -0.73 29.09
C THR A 27 -22.40 -0.53 30.32
N ALA A 28 -21.96 0.43 31.17
CA ALA A 28 -22.69 0.98 32.28
C ALA A 28 -24.02 0.25 32.53
N TYR A 29 -23.98 -0.87 33.15
CA TYR A 29 -25.04 -1.28 34.00
C TYR A 29 -24.74 -0.56 35.32
N GLU A 30 -25.02 0.76 35.32
CA GLU A 30 -25.20 1.50 36.53
C GLU A 30 -26.35 0.80 37.26
N GLY A 31 -26.01 0.00 38.29
CA GLY A 31 -26.95 -0.25 39.35
C GLY A 31 -27.61 -1.61 39.43
N ASP A 32 -27.04 -2.75 39.02
CA ASP A 32 -27.53 -4.03 39.50
C ASP A 32 -26.46 -4.65 40.42
N ASP A 33 -26.85 -4.84 41.68
CA ASP A 33 -26.12 -5.62 42.65
C ASP A 33 -25.94 -7.02 42.09
N LEU A 34 -24.76 -7.57 42.26
CA LEU A 34 -24.39 -8.92 41.82
C LEU A 34 -25.10 -9.91 42.74
N GLU A 35 -26.41 -10.13 42.49
CA GLU A 35 -27.26 -10.91 43.37
C GLU A 35 -27.21 -12.40 43.01
N ILE A 36 -27.17 -13.23 44.06
CA ILE A 36 -27.32 -14.67 43.95
C ILE A 36 -28.81 -14.94 43.74
N ARG A 37 -29.19 -15.38 42.52
CA ARG A 37 -30.60 -15.71 42.19
C ARG A 37 -31.02 -17.04 42.73
N SER A 38 -30.17 -18.06 42.71
CA SER A 38 -30.48 -19.37 43.24
C SER A 38 -29.20 -20.16 43.60
N ILE A 39 -29.29 -20.96 44.61
CA ILE A 39 -28.31 -21.95 45.01
C ILE A 39 -29.00 -23.30 45.09
N ASN A 40 -28.50 -24.30 44.33
CA ASN A 40 -29.01 -25.65 44.33
C ASN A 40 -27.86 -26.63 44.66
N ALA A 41 -28.15 -27.66 45.43
CA ALA A 41 -27.24 -28.75 45.77
C ALA A 41 -28.01 -30.03 46.04
N GLN A 42 -27.37 -31.20 45.96
CA GLN A 42 -27.99 -32.46 46.29
C GLN A 42 -28.22 -32.58 47.81
N ILE A 43 -27.29 -32.07 48.63
CA ILE A 43 -27.36 -32.10 50.08
C ILE A 43 -27.06 -30.65 50.56
N ILE A 44 -27.92 -30.16 51.44
CA ILE A 44 -27.76 -28.85 52.09
C ILE A 44 -27.87 -29.10 53.58
N GLU A 45 -26.76 -28.88 54.28
CA GLU A 45 -26.66 -29.03 55.73
C GLU A 45 -26.36 -27.69 56.39
N SER A 46 -27.01 -27.36 57.48
CA SER A 46 -26.63 -26.20 58.27
C SER A 46 -25.52 -26.64 59.22
N LEU A 47 -24.36 -25.99 59.10
CA LEU A 47 -23.23 -26.19 60.02
C LEU A 47 -23.35 -25.31 61.28
N GLU A 48 -23.83 -24.10 61.08
CA GLU A 48 -24.12 -23.07 62.09
C GLU A 48 -25.37 -22.32 61.66
N GLU A 49 -25.92 -21.42 62.52
CA GLU A 49 -27.17 -20.71 62.25
C GLU A 49 -27.20 -19.98 60.88
N ASP A 50 -26.03 -19.47 60.40
CA ASP A 50 -25.91 -18.73 59.14
C ASP A 50 -24.94 -19.36 58.13
N ILE A 51 -24.37 -20.54 58.44
CA ILE A 51 -23.41 -21.24 57.56
C ILE A 51 -24.03 -22.51 57.00
N LEU A 52 -24.14 -22.58 55.68
CA LEU A 52 -24.61 -23.73 54.94
C LEU A 52 -23.46 -24.50 54.30
N SER A 53 -23.44 -25.82 54.49
CA SER A 53 -22.62 -26.76 53.70
C SER A 53 -23.47 -27.31 52.54
N LEU A 54 -22.95 -27.18 51.36
CA LEU A 54 -23.59 -27.61 50.09
C LEU A 54 -22.72 -28.72 49.48
N LYS A 55 -23.30 -29.88 49.22
CA LYS A 55 -22.56 -31.02 48.66
C LYS A 55 -23.29 -31.64 47.51
N GLY A 56 -22.53 -32.08 46.51
CA GLY A 56 -23.02 -32.77 45.31
C GLY A 56 -23.73 -31.88 44.33
N LYS A 57 -23.13 -31.70 43.15
CA LYS A 57 -23.64 -30.92 42.02
C LYS A 57 -24.16 -29.53 42.42
N VAL A 58 -23.34 -28.82 43.18
CA VAL A 58 -23.69 -27.46 43.59
C VAL A 58 -23.76 -26.56 42.35
N VAL A 59 -24.88 -25.83 42.20
CA VAL A 59 -25.10 -24.87 41.13
C VAL A 59 -25.52 -23.54 41.71
N ILE A 60 -24.74 -22.50 41.44
CA ILE A 60 -25.03 -21.15 41.87
C ILE A 60 -25.30 -20.33 40.62
N LYS A 61 -26.48 -19.70 40.55
CA LYS A 61 -26.85 -18.81 39.47
C LYS A 61 -26.90 -17.35 39.94
N THR A 62 -26.20 -16.52 39.20
CA THR A 62 -26.27 -15.05 39.36
C THR A 62 -26.83 -14.43 38.08
N ASP A 63 -26.98 -13.12 38.05
CA ASP A 63 -27.47 -12.43 36.84
C ASP A 63 -26.53 -12.53 35.64
N VAL A 64 -25.25 -12.79 35.87
CA VAL A 64 -24.21 -12.73 34.83
C VAL A 64 -23.51 -14.06 34.57
N MET A 65 -23.57 -15.02 35.53
CA MET A 65 -22.84 -16.29 35.38
C MET A 65 -23.55 -17.43 36.09
N GLU A 66 -23.24 -18.65 35.64
CA GLU A 66 -23.56 -19.88 36.34
C GLU A 66 -22.29 -20.56 36.82
N ILE A 67 -22.24 -20.98 38.07
CA ILE A 67 -21.09 -21.62 38.71
C ILE A 67 -21.49 -23.00 39.18
N TRP A 68 -20.71 -24.01 38.83
CA TRP A 68 -20.85 -25.40 39.27
C TRP A 68 -19.65 -25.77 40.13
N SER A 69 -19.86 -26.60 41.16
CA SER A 69 -18.82 -27.20 41.96
C SER A 69 -19.27 -28.52 42.63
N ASP A 70 -18.34 -29.29 43.15
CA ASP A 70 -18.67 -30.49 43.90
C ASP A 70 -19.16 -30.14 45.27
N GLU A 71 -18.51 -29.16 45.92
CA GLU A 71 -18.83 -28.73 47.30
C GLU A 71 -18.76 -27.19 47.38
N ALA A 72 -19.60 -26.63 48.29
CA ALA A 72 -19.51 -25.24 48.64
C ALA A 72 -19.90 -25.01 50.11
N THR A 73 -19.32 -23.97 50.71
CA THR A 73 -19.74 -23.46 52.02
C THR A 73 -20.23 -22.02 51.80
N TYR A 74 -21.47 -21.74 52.24
CA TYR A 74 -22.08 -20.43 52.11
C TYR A 74 -22.36 -19.82 53.47
N ASP A 75 -21.69 -18.71 53.78
CA ASP A 75 -21.94 -17.82 54.89
C ASP A 75 -22.93 -16.74 54.48
N ARG A 76 -24.14 -16.79 55.00
CA ARG A 76 -25.25 -15.89 54.64
C ARG A 76 -25.00 -14.45 55.14
N ASN A 77 -24.48 -14.32 56.35
CA ASN A 77 -24.24 -13.01 56.96
C ASN A 77 -23.21 -12.20 56.22
N ASN A 78 -22.13 -12.86 55.81
CA ASN A 78 -21.01 -12.21 55.13
C ASN A 78 -21.12 -12.30 53.59
N GLN A 79 -22.19 -12.96 53.05
CA GLN A 79 -22.34 -13.25 51.66
C GLN A 79 -21.09 -13.89 51.02
N LEU A 80 -20.44 -14.77 51.75
CA LEU A 80 -19.19 -15.41 51.40
C LEU A 80 -19.43 -16.85 50.96
N ILE A 81 -18.96 -17.22 49.77
CA ILE A 81 -19.01 -18.58 49.26
C ILE A 81 -17.61 -19.12 49.03
N ASN A 82 -17.29 -20.25 49.62
CA ASN A 82 -16.08 -21.01 49.30
C ASN A 82 -16.49 -22.27 48.52
N LEU A 83 -15.98 -22.40 47.31
CA LEU A 83 -16.24 -23.53 46.43
C LEU A 83 -14.98 -24.39 46.29
N LYS A 84 -15.17 -25.70 46.20
CA LYS A 84 -14.11 -26.69 46.05
C LYS A 84 -14.51 -27.85 45.17
N GLY A 85 -13.58 -28.31 44.36
CA GLY A 85 -13.75 -29.48 43.47
C GLY A 85 -14.46 -29.12 42.16
N ASN A 86 -13.85 -29.41 41.06
CA ASN A 86 -14.36 -29.33 39.70
C ASN A 86 -15.16 -28.05 39.38
N ILE A 87 -14.65 -26.92 39.86
CA ILE A 87 -15.35 -25.63 39.67
C ILE A 87 -15.38 -25.27 38.21
N LYS A 88 -16.56 -24.97 37.69
CA LYS A 88 -16.80 -24.47 36.34
C LYS A 88 -17.69 -23.23 36.44
N ALA A 89 -17.17 -22.10 36.01
CA ALA A 89 -17.94 -20.87 35.88
C ALA A 89 -18.14 -20.52 34.40
N LEU A 90 -19.39 -20.29 34.02
CA LEU A 90 -19.78 -20.01 32.64
C LEU A 90 -20.48 -18.64 32.56
N SER A 91 -19.97 -17.73 31.75
CA SER A 91 -20.61 -16.51 31.35
C SER A 91 -20.77 -16.49 29.82
N ARG A 92 -21.42 -15.48 29.22
CA ARG A 92 -21.79 -15.45 27.79
C ARG A 92 -20.65 -15.81 26.82
N ASN A 93 -19.43 -15.48 27.15
CA ASN A 93 -18.28 -15.65 26.25
C ASN A 93 -17.05 -16.27 26.91
N LEU A 94 -17.11 -16.52 28.22
CA LEU A 94 -15.99 -16.97 29.05
C LEU A 94 -16.37 -18.20 29.83
N GLN A 95 -15.53 -19.21 29.76
CA GLN A 95 -15.57 -20.39 30.61
C GLN A 95 -14.29 -20.40 31.45
N VAL A 96 -14.42 -20.54 32.76
CA VAL A 96 -13.30 -20.71 33.70
C VAL A 96 -13.53 -22.03 34.43
N ASN A 97 -12.48 -22.84 34.51
CA ASN A 97 -12.42 -23.98 35.41
C ASN A 97 -11.34 -23.69 36.46
N ALA A 98 -11.62 -24.02 37.71
CA ALA A 98 -10.68 -23.78 38.84
C ALA A 98 -10.73 -24.93 39.82
N GLU A 99 -9.69 -25.07 40.62
CA GLU A 99 -9.65 -26.08 41.71
C GLU A 99 -10.39 -25.56 42.95
N THR A 100 -10.16 -24.27 43.29
CA THR A 100 -10.85 -23.62 44.41
C THR A 100 -11.24 -22.19 44.01
N MET A 101 -12.39 -21.75 44.55
CA MET A 101 -12.89 -20.39 44.36
C MET A 101 -13.44 -19.87 45.70
N LYS A 102 -13.00 -18.66 46.08
CA LYS A 102 -13.58 -17.89 47.18
C LYS A 102 -14.25 -16.68 46.57
N ALA A 103 -15.56 -16.56 46.71
CA ALA A 103 -16.40 -15.51 46.22
C ALA A 103 -16.98 -14.72 47.40
N ASP A 104 -16.59 -13.46 47.53
CA ASP A 104 -17.13 -12.50 48.47
C ASP A 104 -18.02 -11.54 47.73
N PHE A 105 -19.33 -11.76 47.78
CA PHE A 105 -20.31 -10.98 47.08
C PHE A 105 -20.55 -9.61 47.73
N PHE A 106 -20.34 -9.51 49.05
CA PHE A 106 -20.46 -8.25 49.76
C PHE A 106 -19.36 -7.26 49.37
N ASN A 107 -18.11 -7.73 49.37
CA ASN A 107 -16.95 -6.93 48.96
C ASN A 107 -16.64 -6.99 47.48
N ARG A 108 -17.43 -7.73 46.70
CA ARG A 108 -17.22 -7.96 45.26
C ARG A 108 -15.80 -8.42 44.90
N THR A 109 -15.22 -9.31 45.74
CA THR A 109 -13.87 -9.85 45.50
C THR A 109 -13.91 -11.36 45.28
N PHE A 110 -13.18 -11.80 44.23
CA PHE A 110 -13.14 -13.20 43.88
C PHE A 110 -11.70 -13.68 43.78
N HIS A 111 -11.42 -14.83 44.36
CA HIS A 111 -10.11 -15.47 44.33
C HIS A 111 -10.24 -16.89 43.81
N LEU A 112 -9.56 -17.17 42.68
CA LEU A 112 -9.54 -18.49 42.07
C LEU A 112 -8.09 -19.02 42.09
N LYS A 113 -7.91 -20.32 42.30
CA LYS A 113 -6.60 -20.98 42.23
C LYS A 113 -6.60 -22.09 41.19
N ASN A 114 -5.44 -22.31 40.59
CA ASN A 114 -5.19 -23.32 39.57
C ASN A 114 -6.28 -23.30 38.47
N SER A 115 -6.41 -22.15 37.82
CA SER A 115 -7.50 -21.88 36.89
C SER A 115 -7.07 -22.06 35.45
N THR A 116 -7.98 -22.63 34.64
CA THR A 116 -7.88 -22.60 33.20
C THR A 116 -9.08 -21.84 32.66
N PHE A 117 -8.87 -21.11 31.57
CA PHE A 117 -9.93 -20.32 30.96
C PHE A 117 -9.93 -20.44 29.45
N SER A 118 -11.12 -20.35 28.87
CA SER A 118 -11.30 -20.26 27.43
C SER A 118 -12.31 -19.17 27.07
N PHE A 119 -12.02 -18.44 26.01
CA PHE A 119 -12.87 -17.39 25.50
C PHE A 119 -13.31 -17.69 24.08
N LYS A 120 -14.63 -17.84 23.87
CA LYS A 120 -15.25 -18.13 22.57
C LYS A 120 -14.55 -19.26 21.80
N GLU A 121 -13.93 -20.21 22.50
CA GLU A 121 -13.14 -21.31 21.91
C GLU A 121 -11.97 -20.84 20.99
N LYS A 122 -11.58 -19.57 21.08
CA LYS A 122 -10.53 -18.98 20.24
C LYS A 122 -9.28 -18.58 21.01
N ALA A 123 -9.38 -18.45 22.32
CA ALA A 123 -8.28 -18.10 23.18
C ALA A 123 -8.32 -18.96 24.45
N PHE A 124 -7.18 -19.48 24.84
CA PHE A 124 -7.02 -20.42 25.93
C PHE A 124 -5.94 -19.93 26.85
N GLY A 125 -6.10 -20.13 28.15
CA GLY A 125 -5.07 -19.76 29.11
C GLY A 125 -5.20 -20.51 30.41
N SER A 126 -4.18 -20.37 31.24
CA SER A 126 -4.14 -20.84 32.63
C SER A 126 -3.52 -19.80 33.52
N ALA A 127 -3.85 -19.81 34.79
CA ALA A 127 -3.24 -18.97 35.82
C ALA A 127 -3.21 -19.74 37.14
N GLU A 128 -2.11 -19.61 37.88
CA GLU A 128 -2.00 -20.20 39.22
C GLU A 128 -2.99 -19.52 40.17
N LYS A 129 -3.12 -18.20 40.04
CA LYS A 129 -4.06 -17.43 40.86
C LYS A 129 -4.68 -16.32 40.05
N ILE A 130 -6.01 -16.19 40.17
CA ILE A 130 -6.79 -15.05 39.64
C ILE A 130 -7.43 -14.35 40.82
N THR A 131 -7.26 -13.02 40.89
CA THR A 131 -7.90 -12.17 41.90
C THR A 131 -8.67 -11.08 41.17
N ILE A 132 -9.97 -11.00 41.41
CA ILE A 132 -10.85 -9.92 40.90
C ILE A 132 -11.17 -9.04 42.11
N LYS A 133 -10.91 -7.74 42.00
CA LYS A 133 -11.11 -6.76 43.07
C LYS A 133 -12.44 -6.01 42.92
N ALA A 134 -12.85 -5.32 43.99
CA ALA A 134 -14.11 -4.56 44.02
C ALA A 134 -14.21 -3.45 42.92
N ASP A 135 -13.09 -2.91 42.51
CA ASP A 135 -12.95 -1.93 41.42
C ASP A 135 -12.91 -2.58 40.02
N ASN A 136 -13.20 -3.87 39.93
CA ASN A 136 -13.07 -4.70 38.73
C ASN A 136 -11.64 -4.84 38.17
N ASP A 137 -10.63 -4.44 38.92
CA ASP A 137 -9.25 -4.75 38.58
C ASP A 137 -9.00 -6.25 38.75
N ILE A 138 -8.31 -6.83 37.78
CA ILE A 138 -7.99 -8.26 37.77
C ILE A 138 -6.48 -8.46 37.83
N GLU A 139 -6.03 -9.25 38.76
CA GLU A 139 -4.66 -9.68 38.90
C GLU A 139 -4.55 -11.18 38.63
N LEU A 140 -3.66 -11.55 37.70
CA LEU A 140 -3.33 -12.94 37.43
C LEU A 140 -1.86 -13.18 37.68
N LEU A 141 -1.54 -14.30 38.30
CA LEU A 141 -0.16 -14.74 38.61
C LEU A 141 0.16 -16.01 37.83
N ASN A 142 1.36 -16.09 37.28
CA ASN A 142 1.89 -17.22 36.52
C ASN A 142 0.92 -17.62 35.39
N VAL A 143 0.72 -16.69 34.48
CA VAL A 143 -0.27 -16.82 33.40
C VAL A 143 0.38 -17.42 32.17
N SER A 144 -0.27 -18.40 31.56
CA SER A 144 0.00 -18.90 30.24
C SER A 144 -1.20 -18.60 29.33
N PHE A 145 -0.96 -18.08 28.14
CA PHE A 145 -1.98 -17.72 27.17
C PHE A 145 -1.60 -18.17 25.76
N SER A 146 -2.57 -18.67 24.99
CA SER A 146 -2.41 -19.05 23.60
C SER A 146 -3.73 -18.94 22.83
N SER A 147 -3.69 -18.69 21.54
CA SER A 147 -4.84 -18.92 20.64
C SER A 147 -4.85 -20.34 20.03
N CYS A 148 -3.90 -21.17 20.42
CA CYS A 148 -3.77 -22.55 19.99
C CYS A 148 -4.55 -23.50 20.91
N SER A 149 -5.49 -24.25 20.41
CA SER A 149 -5.96 -25.46 21.06
C SER A 149 -4.83 -26.50 20.99
N ASN A 150 -4.56 -27.20 22.05
CA ASN A 150 -3.44 -28.10 22.37
C ASN A 150 -2.84 -29.03 21.30
N GLU A 151 -2.98 -28.73 20.01
CA GLU A 151 -2.51 -29.56 18.90
C GLU A 151 -1.30 -28.91 18.21
N SER A 152 -0.29 -29.73 17.97
CA SER A 152 0.95 -29.53 17.19
C SER A 152 1.36 -28.10 16.77
N LEU A 153 2.61 -27.73 17.02
CA LEU A 153 3.22 -26.42 16.77
C LEU A 153 2.39 -25.26 17.35
N SER A 154 2.46 -25.13 18.66
CA SER A 154 1.76 -24.09 19.42
C SER A 154 2.71 -23.01 19.89
N TRP A 155 2.19 -21.80 20.05
CA TRP A 155 2.87 -20.75 20.76
C TRP A 155 2.17 -20.48 22.11
N ASN A 156 2.95 -20.10 23.12
CA ASN A 156 2.47 -19.66 24.40
C ASN A 156 3.12 -18.34 24.78
N LEU A 157 2.33 -17.47 25.39
CA LEU A 157 2.81 -16.30 26.09
C LEU A 157 2.69 -16.55 27.57
N ASN A 158 3.81 -16.62 28.25
CA ASN A 158 3.88 -16.80 29.70
C ASN A 158 4.22 -15.46 30.34
N GLY A 159 3.44 -15.05 31.33
CA GLY A 159 3.65 -13.84 32.11
C GLY A 159 3.70 -14.17 33.58
N GLU A 160 4.66 -13.62 34.33
CA GLU A 160 4.74 -13.81 35.77
C GLU A 160 3.56 -13.15 36.49
N LYS A 161 3.25 -11.91 36.08
CA LYS A 161 2.15 -11.14 36.64
C LYS A 161 1.46 -10.32 35.59
N VAL A 162 0.12 -10.43 35.51
CA VAL A 162 -0.75 -9.65 34.64
C VAL A 162 -1.75 -8.88 35.47
N ASN A 163 -1.78 -7.56 35.32
CA ASN A 163 -2.75 -6.69 35.96
C ASN A 163 -3.61 -6.03 34.91
N LEU A 164 -4.91 -6.26 34.98
CA LEU A 164 -5.90 -5.48 34.23
C LEU A 164 -6.43 -4.41 35.18
N VAL A 165 -6.20 -3.16 34.87
CA VAL A 165 -6.58 -2.01 35.69
C VAL A 165 -7.48 -1.06 34.92
N ASP A 166 -8.07 -0.09 35.59
CA ASP A 166 -9.01 0.86 35.01
C ASP A 166 -10.20 0.16 34.31
N GLU A 167 -10.90 -0.70 35.01
CA GLU A 167 -12.01 -1.51 34.48
C GLU A 167 -11.57 -2.40 33.27
N GLY A 168 -10.36 -2.88 33.30
CA GLY A 168 -9.79 -3.70 32.21
C GLY A 168 -9.36 -2.93 30.96
N LYS A 169 -9.36 -1.59 30.98
CA LYS A 169 -8.90 -0.76 29.86
C LYS A 169 -7.39 -0.76 29.70
N ASN A 170 -6.66 -0.94 30.79
CA ASN A 170 -5.19 -0.99 30.81
C ASN A 170 -4.70 -2.36 31.29
N VAL A 171 -3.69 -2.87 30.63
CA VAL A 171 -3.04 -4.13 31.03
C VAL A 171 -1.56 -3.92 31.21
N ILE A 172 -1.07 -4.39 32.32
CA ILE A 172 0.34 -4.36 32.69
C ILE A 172 0.79 -5.80 32.84
N ILE A 173 1.79 -6.21 32.07
CA ILE A 173 2.34 -7.55 32.10
C ILE A 173 3.82 -7.45 32.44
N ARG A 174 4.26 -8.29 33.37
CA ARG A 174 5.67 -8.39 33.82
C ARG A 174 6.24 -9.73 33.41
N ASN A 175 7.50 -9.72 32.99
CA ASN A 175 8.30 -10.88 32.62
C ASN A 175 7.58 -11.80 31.63
N ILE A 176 7.33 -11.25 30.42
CA ILE A 176 6.67 -11.98 29.34
C ILE A 176 7.69 -12.82 28.58
N ASN A 177 7.40 -14.11 28.46
CA ASN A 177 8.13 -15.03 27.62
C ASN A 177 7.24 -15.49 26.46
N LEU A 178 7.66 -15.28 25.22
CA LEU A 178 7.07 -15.95 24.07
C LEU A 178 7.80 -17.28 23.87
N GLU A 179 7.04 -18.36 23.91
CA GLU A 179 7.52 -19.70 23.61
C GLU A 179 6.88 -20.21 22.32
N LEU A 180 7.67 -20.89 21.51
CA LEU A 180 7.22 -21.65 20.35
C LEU A 180 7.57 -23.13 20.59
N ASN A 181 6.59 -23.98 20.69
CA ASN A 181 6.78 -25.39 21.05
C ASN A 181 7.62 -25.57 22.34
N LYS A 182 7.35 -24.80 23.38
CA LYS A 182 8.08 -24.76 24.65
C LYS A 182 9.53 -24.24 24.55
N VAL A 183 9.97 -23.77 23.37
CA VAL A 183 11.27 -23.12 23.21
C VAL A 183 11.08 -21.62 23.38
N PRO A 184 11.76 -20.98 24.34
CA PRO A 184 11.68 -19.53 24.52
C PRO A 184 12.34 -18.82 23.34
N ILE A 185 11.57 -17.92 22.69
CA ILE A 185 12.02 -17.14 21.53
C ILE A 185 12.53 -15.78 21.97
N PHE A 186 11.78 -15.10 22.83
CA PHE A 186 12.21 -13.83 23.43
C PHE A 186 11.52 -13.56 24.76
N THR A 187 12.16 -12.73 25.56
CA THR A 187 11.65 -12.27 26.86
C THR A 187 11.57 -10.76 26.87
N VAL A 188 10.46 -10.23 27.38
CA VAL A 188 10.26 -8.80 27.58
C VAL A 188 9.96 -8.56 29.06
N PRO A 189 10.77 -7.74 29.77
CA PRO A 189 10.61 -7.58 31.22
C PRO A 189 9.32 -6.87 31.61
N PHE A 190 8.85 -5.97 30.79
CA PHE A 190 7.67 -5.16 31.08
C PHE A 190 6.94 -4.74 29.84
N VAL A 191 5.61 -4.88 29.86
CA VAL A 191 4.72 -4.42 28.82
C VAL A 191 3.49 -3.76 29.44
N ARG A 192 3.15 -2.58 28.93
CA ARG A 192 1.88 -1.91 29.21
C ARG A 192 1.12 -1.69 27.92
N THR A 193 -0.16 -1.99 27.93
CA THR A 193 -1.02 -1.86 26.76
C THR A 193 -2.47 -1.65 27.14
N ALA A 194 -3.29 -1.24 26.18
CA ALA A 194 -4.71 -1.07 26.38
C ALA A 194 -5.54 -2.12 25.67
N VAL A 195 -6.73 -2.11 26.13
CA VAL A 195 -7.81 -2.92 25.68
C VAL A 195 -8.81 -2.11 24.90
N GLY A 196 -9.23 -2.62 23.74
CA GLY A 196 -10.31 -2.01 22.97
C GLY A 196 -9.81 -1.13 21.81
N LYS A 197 -10.54 -0.05 21.53
CA LYS A 197 -10.26 0.84 20.39
C LYS A 197 -9.20 1.91 20.70
N GLU A 198 -8.73 1.99 21.92
CA GLU A 198 -7.74 2.98 22.34
C GLU A 198 -6.33 2.56 21.89
N LYS A 199 -5.54 3.52 21.43
CA LYS A 199 -4.15 3.30 21.06
C LYS A 199 -3.28 3.48 22.30
N PHE A 200 -2.26 2.63 22.47
CA PHE A 200 -1.29 2.74 23.55
C PHE A 200 0.14 2.64 23.07
N SER A 201 1.04 3.21 23.87
CA SER A 201 2.46 3.14 23.60
C SER A 201 2.98 1.73 23.90
N GLY A 202 3.84 1.19 23.02
CA GLY A 202 4.40 -0.15 23.19
C GLY A 202 5.29 -0.58 22.02
N PHE A 203 5.98 -1.70 22.22
CA PHE A 203 6.78 -2.30 21.16
C PHE A 203 5.90 -2.83 20.03
N LEU A 204 6.32 -2.57 18.80
CA LEU A 204 5.75 -3.20 17.61
C LEU A 204 6.55 -4.46 17.27
N SER A 205 6.04 -5.23 16.33
CA SER A 205 6.70 -6.44 15.86
C SER A 205 8.09 -6.14 15.32
N PRO A 206 9.14 -6.80 15.83
CA PRO A 206 10.49 -6.65 15.31
C PRO A 206 10.59 -7.22 13.89
N SER A 207 11.50 -6.69 13.10
CA SER A 207 11.87 -7.26 11.80
C SER A 207 13.27 -7.84 11.86
N VAL A 208 13.44 -9.02 11.26
CA VAL A 208 14.71 -9.73 11.18
C VAL A 208 14.90 -10.20 9.74
N LYS A 209 16.05 -9.91 9.16
CA LYS A 209 16.45 -10.45 7.87
C LYS A 209 17.94 -10.77 7.89
N GLN A 210 18.36 -11.70 7.02
CA GLN A 210 19.74 -12.04 6.75
C GLN A 210 20.01 -11.77 5.28
N GLY A 211 21.02 -11.01 4.98
CA GLY A 211 21.38 -10.66 3.61
C GLY A 211 22.87 -10.40 3.43
N ASP A 212 23.22 -9.71 2.34
CA ASP A 212 24.60 -9.37 1.99
C ASP A 212 25.33 -8.50 3.04
N ASP A 213 24.56 -7.77 3.84
CA ASP A 213 25.07 -6.94 4.93
C ASP A 213 25.00 -7.64 6.30
N GLY A 214 24.83 -8.99 6.29
CA GLY A 214 24.68 -9.80 7.50
C GLY A 214 23.29 -9.70 8.11
N LEU A 215 23.24 -9.86 9.44
CA LEU A 215 21.99 -9.77 10.21
C LEU A 215 21.51 -8.31 10.27
N ASP A 216 20.24 -8.08 9.92
CA ASP A 216 19.55 -6.79 10.03
C ASP A 216 18.35 -6.94 10.97
N LEU A 217 18.40 -6.26 12.09
CA LEU A 217 17.40 -6.30 13.16
C LEU A 217 16.83 -4.89 13.39
N SER A 218 15.51 -4.76 13.41
CA SER A 218 14.82 -3.53 13.80
C SER A 218 13.74 -3.82 14.84
N VAL A 219 13.67 -2.99 15.90
CA VAL A 219 12.73 -3.16 17.02
C VAL A 219 11.94 -1.86 17.21
N PRO A 220 10.81 -1.67 16.51
CA PRO A 220 10.04 -0.45 16.62
C PRO A 220 9.33 -0.31 17.98
N TYR A 221 9.25 0.91 18.47
CA TYR A 221 8.43 1.29 19.62
C TYR A 221 7.46 2.40 19.23
N PHE A 222 6.19 2.17 19.49
CA PHE A 222 5.10 3.09 19.20
C PHE A 222 4.77 3.93 20.43
N PHE A 223 4.70 5.25 20.27
CA PHE A 223 4.24 6.21 21.26
C PHE A 223 2.85 6.75 20.87
N ASN A 224 1.86 6.49 21.69
CA ASN A 224 0.56 7.14 21.57
C ASN A 224 0.63 8.50 22.29
N LEU A 225 0.94 9.55 21.56
CA LEU A 225 1.10 10.90 22.12
C LEU A 225 -0.27 11.53 22.41
N ALA A 226 -1.24 11.30 21.52
CA ALA A 226 -2.63 11.76 21.66
C ALA A 226 -3.54 10.91 20.73
N PRO A 227 -4.87 10.97 20.84
CA PRO A 227 -5.77 10.21 19.97
C PRO A 227 -5.53 10.43 18.48
N ASN A 228 -4.99 11.58 18.11
CA ASN A 228 -4.76 12.03 16.74
C ASN A 228 -3.29 12.31 16.39
N TYR A 229 -2.36 12.00 17.28
CA TYR A 229 -0.92 12.12 17.08
C TYR A 229 -0.24 10.85 17.58
N ASP A 230 0.66 10.32 16.80
CA ASP A 230 1.51 9.21 17.22
C ASP A 230 2.94 9.34 16.70
N LEU A 231 3.86 8.66 17.36
CA LEU A 231 5.28 8.60 17.02
C LEU A 231 5.73 7.14 17.07
N THR A 232 6.44 6.69 16.07
CA THR A 232 7.13 5.40 16.09
C THR A 232 8.64 5.67 16.03
N ILE A 233 9.41 5.05 16.92
CA ILE A 233 10.87 5.07 16.90
C ILE A 233 11.35 3.65 16.71
N SER A 234 12.24 3.44 15.74
CA SER A 234 12.73 2.12 15.33
C SER A 234 14.26 2.10 15.34
N PRO A 235 14.88 1.74 16.47
CA PRO A 235 16.29 1.38 16.48
C PRO A 235 16.53 0.21 15.52
N ARG A 236 17.62 0.28 14.75
CA ARG A 236 18.01 -0.72 13.77
C ARG A 236 19.50 -1.03 13.90
N TYR A 237 19.84 -2.28 13.76
CA TYR A 237 21.21 -2.77 13.73
C TYR A 237 21.42 -3.60 12.47
N ILE A 238 22.42 -3.25 11.68
CA ILE A 238 22.86 -4.01 10.51
C ILE A 238 24.30 -4.43 10.76
N GLN A 239 24.54 -5.75 10.71
CA GLN A 239 25.81 -6.35 11.18
C GLN A 239 27.06 -5.72 10.55
N GLU A 240 27.09 -5.51 9.23
CA GLU A 240 28.25 -4.95 8.53
C GLU A 240 28.24 -3.41 8.46
N ARG A 241 27.08 -2.78 8.65
CA ARG A 241 26.94 -1.31 8.53
C ARG A 241 26.97 -0.57 9.86
N GLY A 242 26.32 -1.11 10.90
CA GLY A 242 26.28 -0.49 12.20
C GLY A 242 24.86 -0.24 12.71
N THR A 243 24.71 0.81 13.54
CA THR A 243 23.44 1.16 14.17
C THR A 243 22.82 2.40 13.54
N GLY A 244 21.51 2.34 13.39
CA GLY A 244 20.69 3.45 12.91
C GLY A 244 19.42 3.61 13.75
N ILE A 245 18.72 4.68 13.50
CA ILE A 245 17.43 4.97 14.10
C ILE A 245 16.49 5.53 13.05
N SER A 246 15.29 4.99 12.97
CA SER A 246 14.23 5.55 12.14
C SER A 246 13.09 6.05 13.02
N SER A 247 12.42 7.11 12.61
CA SER A 247 11.28 7.69 13.32
C SER A 247 10.17 8.07 12.35
N GLU A 248 8.92 7.89 12.76
CA GLU A 248 7.75 8.35 12.02
C GLU A 248 6.78 9.03 12.97
N ILE A 249 6.46 10.28 12.70
CA ILE A 249 5.40 11.06 13.36
C ILE A 249 4.20 11.10 12.42
N ARG A 250 3.00 10.78 12.90
CA ARG A 250 1.75 10.87 12.16
C ARG A 250 0.75 11.74 12.90
N TYR A 251 -0.04 12.47 12.14
CA TYR A 251 -1.11 13.29 12.69
C TYR A 251 -2.35 13.29 11.81
N LEU A 252 -3.49 13.44 12.46
CA LEU A 252 -4.80 13.52 11.82
C LEU A 252 -5.65 14.53 12.59
N THR A 253 -5.99 15.64 11.94
CA THR A 253 -6.91 16.65 12.45
C THR A 253 -8.22 16.63 11.65
N LYS A 254 -9.18 17.49 11.98
CA LYS A 254 -10.45 17.60 11.24
C LYS A 254 -10.23 17.99 9.76
N SER A 255 -9.24 18.83 9.49
CA SER A 255 -8.98 19.39 8.16
C SER A 255 -7.64 18.97 7.54
N ALA A 256 -6.76 18.34 8.29
CA ALA A 256 -5.43 17.98 7.81
C ALA A 256 -4.96 16.63 8.32
N SER A 257 -4.13 15.97 7.51
CA SER A 257 -3.41 14.76 7.88
C SER A 257 -2.02 14.76 7.29
N GLY A 258 -1.10 14.07 7.94
CA GLY A 258 0.25 13.93 7.42
C GLY A 258 1.12 13.00 8.22
N ASN A 259 2.29 12.74 7.66
CA ASN A 259 3.36 12.02 8.33
C ASN A 259 4.73 12.62 7.97
N LEU A 260 5.61 12.61 8.96
CA LEU A 260 7.02 12.94 8.82
C LEU A 260 7.82 11.71 9.23
N SER A 261 8.61 11.18 8.32
CA SER A 261 9.49 10.04 8.55
C SER A 261 10.96 10.48 8.38
N PHE A 262 11.82 10.02 9.25
CA PHE A 262 13.25 10.32 9.23
C PHE A 262 14.03 9.08 9.64
N SER A 263 15.11 8.78 8.93
CA SER A 263 16.02 7.69 9.24
C SER A 263 17.46 8.20 9.23
N HIS A 264 18.27 7.73 10.16
CA HIS A 264 19.63 8.20 10.36
C HIS A 264 20.55 7.06 10.79
N PHE A 265 21.66 6.92 10.09
CA PHE A 265 22.80 6.08 10.44
C PHE A 265 24.00 6.99 10.72
N SER A 266 24.48 7.00 11.95
CA SER A 266 25.60 7.88 12.35
C SER A 266 26.92 7.50 11.69
N LYS A 267 27.14 6.20 11.48
CA LYS A 267 28.28 5.63 10.75
C LYS A 267 27.82 4.39 10.00
N ASP A 268 27.92 4.41 8.67
CA ASP A 268 27.75 3.25 7.82
C ASP A 268 29.14 2.75 7.45
N ARG A 269 29.61 1.69 8.12
CA ARG A 269 30.97 1.15 7.95
C ARG A 269 31.21 0.68 6.52
N LYS A 270 30.28 -0.09 5.97
CA LYS A 270 30.41 -0.62 4.62
C LYS A 270 30.44 0.49 3.57
N PHE A 271 29.61 1.50 3.71
CA PHE A 271 29.61 2.65 2.80
C PHE A 271 30.93 3.43 2.87
N PHE A 272 31.52 3.57 4.09
CA PHE A 272 32.81 4.19 4.26
C PHE A 272 33.92 3.38 3.59
N ASP A 273 33.94 2.05 3.79
CA ASP A 273 34.96 1.16 3.23
C ASP A 273 34.88 1.12 1.69
N GLU A 274 33.69 1.17 1.11
CA GLU A 274 33.46 1.13 -0.34
C GLU A 274 33.67 2.52 -1.01
N SER A 275 33.33 3.62 -0.38
CA SER A 275 33.31 4.94 -1.00
C SER A 275 34.37 5.92 -0.49
N ASN A 276 35.07 5.58 0.59
CA ASN A 276 35.99 6.44 1.34
C ASN A 276 35.36 7.79 1.76
N LYS A 277 34.02 7.82 1.92
CA LYS A 277 33.25 9.00 2.33
C LYS A 277 32.82 8.87 3.77
N GLU A 278 33.36 9.70 4.64
CA GLU A 278 32.90 9.83 6.02
C GLU A 278 31.61 10.66 6.07
N GLY A 279 30.71 10.24 6.95
CA GLY A 279 29.52 11.01 7.24
C GLY A 279 28.33 10.15 7.70
N ALA A 280 27.36 10.84 8.27
CA ALA A 280 26.09 10.25 8.61
C ALA A 280 25.24 10.09 7.36
N ARG A 281 24.61 8.92 7.19
CA ARG A 281 23.63 8.68 6.14
C ARG A 281 22.22 8.89 6.69
N TRP A 282 21.41 9.60 5.96
CA TRP A 282 20.06 9.91 6.40
C TRP A 282 19.07 10.00 5.24
N SER A 283 17.81 9.76 5.56
CA SER A 283 16.69 10.01 4.66
C SER A 283 15.53 10.67 5.40
N GLY A 284 14.77 11.48 4.70
CA GLY A 284 13.62 12.17 5.23
C GLY A 284 12.46 12.20 4.24
N LYS A 285 11.24 11.98 4.75
CA LYS A 285 10.01 12.03 3.95
C LYS A 285 8.93 12.78 4.71
N TYR A 286 8.31 13.73 4.04
CA TYR A 286 7.18 14.49 4.58
C TYR A 286 6.00 14.42 3.63
N ASN A 287 4.85 14.03 4.15
CA ASN A 287 3.57 14.08 3.46
C ASN A 287 2.59 14.88 4.30
N HIS A 288 1.92 15.83 3.66
CA HIS A 288 0.88 16.63 4.28
C HIS A 288 -0.27 16.84 3.29
N GLN A 289 -1.51 16.71 3.78
CA GLN A 289 -2.69 17.07 3.04
C GLN A 289 -3.63 17.83 3.96
N ALA A 290 -4.11 19.00 3.49
CA ALA A 290 -5.06 19.81 4.22
C ALA A 290 -6.19 20.29 3.31
N TYR A 291 -7.41 20.33 3.86
CA TYR A 291 -8.57 20.98 3.27
C TYR A 291 -8.81 22.28 4.01
N LEU A 292 -8.62 23.39 3.31
CA LEU A 292 -8.82 24.75 3.83
C LEU A 292 -10.20 25.25 3.36
N GLY A 293 -11.21 24.95 4.16
CA GLY A 293 -12.60 25.06 3.74
C GLY A 293 -13.00 23.97 2.73
N ASP A 294 -14.15 24.16 2.05
CA ASP A 294 -14.73 23.13 1.17
C ASP A 294 -14.04 23.03 -0.18
N ASN A 295 -13.34 24.07 -0.61
CA ASN A 295 -12.91 24.25 -1.99
C ASN A 295 -11.38 24.20 -2.19
N LEU A 296 -10.58 24.35 -1.13
CA LEU A 296 -9.14 24.50 -1.24
C LEU A 296 -8.42 23.29 -0.65
N LEU A 297 -7.67 22.58 -1.49
CA LEU A 297 -6.80 21.46 -1.13
C LEU A 297 -5.34 21.91 -1.19
N LEU A 298 -4.63 21.75 -0.08
CA LEU A 298 -3.17 21.82 0.00
C LEU A 298 -2.62 20.41 0.11
N ARG A 299 -1.59 20.08 -0.69
CA ARG A 299 -0.82 18.83 -0.56
C ARG A 299 0.67 19.13 -0.68
N ILE A 300 1.43 18.59 0.26
CA ILE A 300 2.89 18.67 0.27
C ILE A 300 3.42 17.24 0.31
N HIS A 301 4.38 16.96 -0.55
CA HIS A 301 5.17 15.74 -0.54
C HIS A 301 6.63 16.12 -0.73
N SER A 302 7.52 15.63 0.12
CA SER A 302 8.94 15.95 0.05
C SER A 302 9.77 14.77 0.52
N GLU A 303 10.76 14.38 -0.29
CA GLU A 303 11.69 13.30 -0.02
C GLU A 303 13.13 13.78 -0.18
N HIS A 304 13.98 13.39 0.75
CA HIS A 304 15.39 13.79 0.78
C HIS A 304 16.27 12.62 1.24
N VAL A 305 17.49 12.58 0.76
CA VAL A 305 18.53 11.64 1.19
C VAL A 305 19.88 12.32 1.29
N SER A 306 20.77 11.71 2.04
CA SER A 306 22.17 12.15 2.17
C SER A 306 22.99 11.90 0.92
N ASP A 307 22.69 10.81 0.22
CA ASP A 307 23.42 10.31 -0.95
C ASP A 307 22.52 9.48 -1.86
N ASP A 308 22.91 9.35 -3.12
CA ASP A 308 22.08 8.75 -4.16
C ASP A 308 21.97 7.21 -4.04
N LEU A 309 22.90 6.56 -3.32
CA LEU A 309 22.90 5.11 -3.07
C LEU A 309 22.15 4.72 -1.80
N TYR A 310 21.60 5.70 -1.04
CA TYR A 310 20.95 5.43 0.25
C TYR A 310 19.90 4.32 0.18
N PHE A 311 18.98 4.39 -0.78
CA PHE A 311 17.89 3.42 -0.89
C PHE A 311 18.30 2.09 -1.51
N GLU A 312 19.40 2.07 -2.23
CA GLU A 312 19.95 0.84 -2.76
C GLU A 312 20.69 0.05 -1.69
N ASP A 313 21.34 0.74 -0.76
CA ASP A 313 22.11 0.13 0.33
C ASP A 313 21.26 -0.16 1.57
N LEU A 314 20.42 0.78 1.96
CA LEU A 314 19.64 0.75 3.19
C LEU A 314 18.17 0.56 2.88
N ASP A 315 17.74 -0.70 2.79
CA ASP A 315 16.32 -1.04 2.65
C ASP A 315 15.56 -0.63 3.93
N ASP A 316 14.78 0.45 3.87
CA ASP A 316 14.08 1.02 5.02
C ASP A 316 12.57 0.74 4.94
N ASP A 317 12.05 -0.05 5.88
CA ASP A 317 10.64 -0.46 5.91
C ASP A 317 9.67 0.70 6.19
N ILE A 318 10.10 1.74 6.92
CA ILE A 318 9.27 2.90 7.28
C ILE A 318 9.06 3.82 6.09
N LEU A 319 10.07 3.98 5.25
CA LEU A 319 10.03 4.87 4.09
C LEU A 319 9.44 4.23 2.84
N GLY A 320 9.12 2.94 2.91
CA GLY A 320 8.55 2.18 1.80
C GLY A 320 9.58 1.96 0.71
N THR A 321 10.54 1.14 1.01
CA THR A 321 11.66 0.82 0.15
C THR A 321 11.27 -0.07 -1.00
N GLN A 322 11.09 0.53 -2.12
CA GLN A 322 11.36 -0.09 -3.41
C GLN A 322 12.41 0.77 -4.08
N GLN A 323 13.29 0.15 -4.88
CA GLN A 323 14.21 0.85 -5.75
C GLN A 323 13.57 2.12 -6.29
N LYS A 324 14.06 3.26 -5.87
CA LYS A 324 13.60 4.56 -6.34
C LYS A 324 14.65 5.08 -7.31
N ASP A 325 14.22 5.33 -8.52
CA ASP A 325 15.08 5.98 -9.51
C ASP A 325 15.18 7.49 -9.26
N PHE A 326 14.20 8.07 -8.57
CA PHE A 326 14.16 9.49 -8.24
C PHE A 326 13.35 9.78 -6.98
N LEU A 327 13.61 10.91 -6.35
CA LEU A 327 12.84 11.50 -5.26
C LEU A 327 12.04 12.68 -5.76
N SER A 328 10.80 12.81 -5.29
CA SER A 328 9.94 13.93 -5.66
C SER A 328 9.72 14.89 -4.50
N ARG A 329 9.69 16.18 -4.81
CA ARG A 329 9.36 17.26 -3.88
C ARG A 329 8.30 18.13 -4.54
N ASN A 330 7.06 18.01 -4.08
CA ASN A 330 5.95 18.73 -4.68
C ASN A 330 5.07 19.43 -3.66
N LEU A 331 4.64 20.62 -4.04
CA LEU A 331 3.62 21.42 -3.38
C LEU A 331 2.48 21.63 -4.36
N LEU A 332 1.31 21.14 -4.02
CA LEU A 332 0.09 21.30 -4.81
C LEU A 332 -0.93 22.12 -4.02
N LEU A 333 -1.38 23.22 -4.60
CA LEU A 333 -2.52 24.00 -4.15
C LEU A 333 -3.62 23.89 -5.21
N ARG A 334 -4.79 23.43 -4.83
CA ARG A 334 -5.92 23.27 -5.76
C ARG A 334 -7.18 23.89 -5.15
N TRP A 335 -7.72 24.87 -5.84
CA TRP A 335 -9.01 25.46 -5.53
C TRP A 335 -10.02 25.08 -6.61
N ASN A 336 -11.19 24.59 -6.20
CA ASN A 336 -12.25 24.18 -7.11
C ASN A 336 -13.56 24.86 -6.72
N SER A 337 -14.18 25.52 -7.70
CA SER A 337 -15.57 25.94 -7.60
C SER A 337 -16.36 25.37 -8.76
N GLU A 338 -17.64 25.67 -8.85
CA GLU A 338 -18.52 25.17 -9.89
C GLU A 338 -17.99 25.46 -11.31
N ASN A 339 -17.54 26.69 -11.54
CA ASN A 339 -17.14 27.16 -12.88
C ASN A 339 -15.63 27.43 -13.00
N LEU A 340 -14.87 27.46 -11.92
CA LEU A 340 -13.47 27.84 -11.92
C LEU A 340 -12.63 26.87 -11.11
N LYS A 341 -11.57 26.37 -11.72
CA LYS A 341 -10.56 25.51 -11.09
C LYS A 341 -9.20 26.20 -11.21
N VAL A 342 -8.53 26.36 -10.08
CA VAL A 342 -7.18 26.92 -10.02
C VAL A 342 -6.25 25.87 -9.43
N LYS A 343 -5.13 25.62 -10.08
CA LYS A 343 -4.10 24.69 -9.61
C LYS A 343 -2.74 25.38 -9.64
N GLY A 344 -2.09 25.46 -8.50
CA GLY A 344 -0.70 25.82 -8.37
C GLY A 344 0.14 24.60 -8.03
N LEU A 345 1.25 24.38 -8.73
CA LEU A 345 2.15 23.25 -8.53
C LEU A 345 3.59 23.72 -8.55
N ILE A 346 4.35 23.31 -7.54
CA ILE A 346 5.81 23.32 -7.56
C ILE A 346 6.23 21.86 -7.52
N ASN A 347 7.08 21.45 -8.45
CA ASN A 347 7.54 20.09 -8.55
C ASN A 347 9.05 20.07 -8.85
N LYS A 348 9.80 19.41 -7.97
CA LYS A 348 11.23 19.19 -8.10
C LYS A 348 11.54 17.71 -8.02
N PHE A 349 12.51 17.28 -8.78
CA PHE A 349 13.03 15.92 -8.77
C PHE A 349 14.48 15.88 -8.34
N HIS A 350 14.85 14.82 -7.67
CA HIS A 350 16.24 14.47 -7.42
C HIS A 350 16.44 13.06 -8.00
N ASN A 351 17.17 12.97 -9.07
CA ASN A 351 17.46 11.68 -9.73
C ASN A 351 18.51 10.94 -8.92
N LEU A 352 18.16 9.76 -8.42
CA LEU A 352 19.07 8.85 -7.74
C LEU A 352 19.80 7.95 -8.74
N ASN A 353 19.11 7.61 -9.84
CA ASN A 353 19.70 6.84 -10.93
C ASN A 353 19.82 7.74 -12.16
N PRO A 354 21.04 7.99 -12.65
CA PRO A 354 21.27 8.81 -13.85
C PRO A 354 20.58 8.32 -15.11
N LEU A 355 20.20 7.03 -15.13
CA LEU A 355 19.47 6.41 -16.25
C LEU A 355 17.97 6.72 -16.21
N SER A 356 17.47 7.23 -15.10
CA SER A 356 16.07 7.61 -14.97
C SER A 356 15.90 9.04 -15.49
N SER A 357 15.02 9.22 -16.44
CA SER A 357 14.77 10.53 -17.05
C SER A 357 13.59 11.25 -16.41
N ASN A 358 13.80 11.94 -15.31
CA ASN A 358 12.96 13.09 -14.96
C ASN A 358 13.71 14.35 -15.36
N ASP A 359 13.38 14.85 -16.55
CA ASP A 359 14.24 15.76 -17.29
C ASP A 359 14.11 17.23 -16.84
N TYR A 360 13.14 17.57 -15.98
CA TYR A 360 12.91 18.98 -15.62
C TYR A 360 12.17 19.17 -14.31
N ASP A 361 12.51 20.24 -13.62
CA ASP A 361 11.74 20.79 -12.50
C ASP A 361 10.70 21.79 -12.99
N THR A 362 9.56 21.86 -12.32
CA THR A 362 8.53 22.87 -12.60
C THR A 362 8.34 23.79 -11.40
N GLN A 363 8.67 25.10 -11.57
CA GLN A 363 8.74 26.06 -10.47
C GLN A 363 8.37 27.49 -10.87
N PRO A 364 7.12 27.92 -10.73
CA PRO A 364 5.87 27.21 -10.52
C PRO A 364 5.18 26.78 -11.82
N ASN A 365 4.13 25.96 -11.69
CA ASN A 365 3.08 25.81 -12.68
C ASN A 365 1.77 26.33 -12.10
N LEU A 366 1.14 27.30 -12.77
CA LEU A 366 -0.17 27.84 -12.40
C LEU A 366 -1.16 27.56 -13.54
N GLN A 367 -2.20 26.82 -13.27
CA GLN A 367 -3.27 26.49 -14.22
C GLN A 367 -4.58 27.08 -13.73
N VAL A 368 -5.29 27.76 -14.66
CA VAL A 368 -6.64 28.27 -14.43
C VAL A 368 -7.54 27.70 -15.53
N ASP A 369 -8.61 27.07 -15.13
CA ASP A 369 -9.60 26.43 -16.02
C ASP A 369 -10.99 26.96 -15.66
N PHE A 370 -11.50 27.86 -16.48
CA PHE A 370 -12.85 28.40 -16.37
C PHE A 370 -13.76 27.66 -17.34
N ILE A 371 -14.86 27.10 -16.83
CA ILE A 371 -15.83 26.35 -17.63
C ILE A 371 -17.24 26.87 -17.31
N ARG A 372 -17.97 27.30 -18.32
CA ARG A 372 -19.37 27.63 -18.20
C ARG A 372 -20.21 26.69 -19.06
N SER A 373 -21.10 25.95 -18.45
CA SER A 373 -21.99 25.03 -19.15
C SER A 373 -23.35 25.69 -19.39
N LEU A 374 -23.80 25.67 -20.63
CA LEU A 374 -25.07 26.21 -21.10
C LEU A 374 -25.79 25.10 -21.89
N LYS A 375 -26.73 24.40 -21.29
CA LYS A 375 -27.47 23.28 -21.90
C LYS A 375 -26.56 22.29 -22.68
N ASN A 376 -26.44 22.44 -23.98
CA ASN A 376 -25.63 21.58 -24.86
C ASN A 376 -24.26 22.19 -25.21
N THR A 377 -23.97 23.40 -24.75
CA THR A 377 -22.75 24.15 -25.08
C THR A 377 -21.91 24.34 -23.84
N LYS A 378 -20.61 24.20 -23.96
CA LYS A 378 -19.64 24.54 -22.91
C LYS A 378 -18.64 25.54 -23.47
N ILE A 379 -18.46 26.64 -22.77
CA ILE A 379 -17.41 27.62 -23.04
C ILE A 379 -16.30 27.37 -22.03
N ARG A 380 -15.09 27.24 -22.51
CA ARG A 380 -13.92 26.99 -21.68
C ARG A 380 -12.81 27.97 -21.99
N LEU A 381 -12.18 28.48 -20.95
CA LEU A 381 -10.93 29.20 -21.03
C LEU A 381 -9.91 28.52 -20.14
N LYS A 382 -8.89 27.92 -20.75
CA LYS A 382 -7.78 27.29 -20.04
C LYS A 382 -6.54 28.17 -20.18
N THR A 383 -5.89 28.47 -19.08
CA THR A 383 -4.61 29.18 -19.05
C THR A 383 -3.60 28.39 -18.26
N ASP A 384 -2.36 28.41 -18.68
CA ASP A 384 -1.24 27.75 -18.04
C ASP A 384 -0.04 28.69 -18.05
N TYR A 385 0.56 28.89 -16.88
CA TYR A 385 1.86 29.51 -16.71
C TYR A 385 2.80 28.49 -16.09
N SER A 386 3.91 28.21 -16.75
CA SER A 386 4.90 27.25 -16.27
C SER A 386 6.29 27.83 -16.38
N LYS A 387 7.08 27.66 -15.34
CA LYS A 387 8.51 27.91 -15.35
C LYS A 387 9.22 26.59 -15.14
N PHE A 388 10.11 26.24 -16.06
CA PHE A 388 10.88 25.03 -16.05
C PHE A 388 12.34 25.33 -15.79
N SER A 389 13.02 24.45 -15.08
CA SER A 389 14.47 24.38 -15.00
C SER A 389 14.91 22.93 -15.15
N PHE A 390 16.02 22.69 -15.78
CA PHE A 390 16.61 21.37 -15.91
C PHE A 390 18.13 21.43 -15.91
N ASP A 391 18.73 20.44 -15.28
CA ASP A 391 20.15 20.19 -15.27
C ASP A 391 20.45 19.08 -16.28
N ASP A 392 21.39 19.33 -17.17
CA ASP A 392 21.84 18.33 -18.12
C ASP A 392 22.96 17.51 -17.47
N PHE A 393 22.62 16.38 -16.88
CA PHE A 393 23.57 15.50 -16.21
C PHE A 393 24.70 15.02 -17.15
N PHE A 394 24.39 14.88 -18.45
CA PHE A 394 25.34 14.38 -19.44
C PHE A 394 26.13 15.49 -20.13
N ASN A 395 25.83 16.73 -19.86
CA ASN A 395 26.53 17.87 -20.43
C ASN A 395 26.85 18.94 -19.38
N PRO A 396 27.84 18.69 -18.51
CA PRO A 396 28.22 19.61 -17.41
C PRO A 396 28.64 21.01 -17.87
N LEU A 397 28.91 21.18 -19.17
CA LEU A 397 29.18 22.48 -19.77
C LEU A 397 27.90 23.29 -20.08
N ASN A 398 26.72 22.65 -20.07
CA ASN A 398 25.46 23.33 -20.22
C ASN A 398 24.97 23.85 -18.87
N LYS A 399 25.09 25.16 -18.69
CA LYS A 399 24.46 25.86 -17.56
C LYS A 399 22.98 25.57 -17.49
N GLU A 400 22.41 25.58 -16.27
CA GLU A 400 20.99 25.47 -15.98
C GLU A 400 20.13 26.17 -17.03
N LYS A 401 19.33 25.40 -17.78
CA LYS A 401 18.42 25.94 -18.78
C LYS A 401 17.10 26.29 -18.10
N LYS A 402 16.64 27.51 -18.31
CA LYS A 402 15.36 28.01 -17.81
C LYS A 402 14.45 28.36 -18.96
N LEU A 403 13.21 27.87 -18.89
CA LEU A 403 12.16 28.21 -19.82
C LEU A 403 10.91 28.67 -19.06
N LYS A 404 10.29 29.73 -19.56
CA LYS A 404 8.94 30.12 -19.14
C LYS A 404 7.98 29.85 -20.29
N ARG A 405 6.83 29.30 -19.97
CA ARG A 405 5.72 29.10 -20.89
C ARG A 405 4.47 29.73 -20.37
N ILE A 406 3.79 30.48 -21.23
CA ILE A 406 2.42 30.98 -21.00
C ILE A 406 1.55 30.43 -22.13
N SER A 407 0.46 29.75 -21.80
CA SER A 407 -0.51 29.29 -22.78
C SER A 407 -1.92 29.74 -22.43
N ILE A 408 -2.68 30.12 -23.46
CA ILE A 408 -4.08 30.56 -23.35
C ILE A 408 -4.86 29.81 -24.40
N GLU A 409 -5.92 29.12 -23.99
CA GLU A 409 -6.75 28.29 -24.87
C GLU A 409 -8.24 28.53 -24.58
N PRO A 410 -8.89 29.49 -25.26
CA PRO A 410 -10.35 29.55 -25.37
C PRO A 410 -10.86 28.44 -26.26
N SER A 411 -11.96 27.79 -25.89
CA SER A 411 -12.64 26.78 -26.67
C SER A 411 -14.14 26.77 -26.43
N ILE A 412 -14.87 26.28 -27.44
CA ILE A 412 -16.30 26.08 -27.39
C ILE A 412 -16.60 24.63 -27.76
N TYR A 413 -17.33 23.95 -26.90
CA TYR A 413 -17.83 22.61 -27.10
C TYR A 413 -19.35 22.65 -27.27
N ILE A 414 -19.86 21.97 -28.31
CA ILE A 414 -21.29 21.76 -28.55
C ILE A 414 -21.51 20.24 -28.65
N GLY A 415 -22.36 19.70 -27.80
CA GLY A 415 -22.61 18.26 -27.76
C GLY A 415 -24.09 17.93 -27.75
N ARG A 416 -24.45 16.87 -28.47
CA ARG A 416 -25.78 16.27 -28.45
C ARG A 416 -25.65 14.79 -28.07
N SER A 417 -26.39 14.37 -27.08
CA SER A 417 -26.44 12.97 -26.65
C SER A 417 -27.85 12.44 -26.78
N GLY A 418 -28.02 11.34 -27.47
CA GLY A 418 -29.25 10.57 -27.60
C GLY A 418 -29.04 9.14 -27.08
N PRO A 419 -30.10 8.31 -27.05
CA PRO A 419 -30.01 6.92 -26.60
C PRO A 419 -29.04 6.08 -27.44
N SER A 420 -29.03 6.28 -28.75
CA SER A 420 -28.25 5.47 -29.70
C SER A 420 -27.03 6.17 -30.28
N SER A 421 -26.80 7.44 -29.98
CA SER A 421 -25.63 8.15 -30.49
C SER A 421 -25.25 9.37 -29.64
N ARG A 422 -23.98 9.72 -29.73
CA ARG A 422 -23.42 10.95 -29.18
C ARG A 422 -22.59 11.65 -30.24
N SER A 423 -22.87 12.92 -30.44
CA SER A 423 -22.12 13.77 -31.35
C SER A 423 -21.61 14.99 -30.64
N SER A 424 -20.40 15.42 -30.95
CA SER A 424 -19.86 16.68 -30.43
C SER A 424 -18.99 17.37 -31.47
N ILE A 425 -19.00 18.69 -31.41
CA ILE A 425 -18.08 19.56 -32.11
C ILE A 425 -17.40 20.41 -31.08
N GLU A 426 -16.10 20.46 -31.14
CA GLU A 426 -15.29 21.33 -30.27
C GLU A 426 -14.31 22.10 -31.14
N GLY A 427 -14.10 23.36 -30.84
CA GLY A 427 -13.13 24.17 -31.54
C GLY A 427 -12.56 25.23 -30.65
N GLY A 428 -11.34 25.64 -30.93
CA GLY A 428 -10.65 26.62 -30.13
C GLY A 428 -9.37 27.13 -30.78
N ARG A 429 -8.72 27.98 -30.06
CA ARG A 429 -7.42 28.54 -30.41
C ARG A 429 -6.47 28.42 -29.24
N LEU A 430 -5.30 27.83 -29.43
CA LEU A 430 -4.21 27.80 -28.47
C LEU A 430 -3.16 28.84 -28.90
N ARG A 431 -2.78 29.67 -27.95
CA ARG A 431 -1.60 30.55 -28.07
C ARG A 431 -0.62 30.18 -26.98
N THR A 432 0.63 29.95 -27.35
CA THR A 432 1.74 29.70 -26.40
C THR A 432 2.88 30.66 -26.66
N ASN A 433 3.38 31.23 -25.58
CA ASN A 433 4.60 32.05 -25.59
C ASN A 433 5.64 31.30 -24.78
N HIS A 434 6.79 31.03 -25.38
CA HIS A 434 7.96 30.44 -24.74
C HIS A 434 9.05 31.49 -24.63
N GLU A 435 9.55 31.74 -23.43
CA GLU A 435 10.62 32.69 -23.16
C GLU A 435 11.81 31.94 -22.58
N THR A 436 12.94 31.97 -23.29
CA THR A 436 14.25 31.51 -22.85
C THR A 436 15.09 32.71 -22.44
N ASN A 437 16.29 32.48 -21.89
CA ASN A 437 17.20 33.59 -21.51
C ASN A 437 17.52 34.57 -22.66
N ASN A 438 17.43 34.13 -23.91
CA ASN A 438 17.84 34.91 -25.08
C ASN A 438 16.77 35.12 -26.13
N ASN A 439 15.68 34.38 -26.13
CA ASN A 439 14.65 34.39 -27.17
C ASN A 439 13.24 34.25 -26.62
N ALA A 440 12.29 34.96 -27.22
CA ALA A 440 10.88 34.78 -27.01
C ALA A 440 10.23 34.26 -28.29
N LEU A 441 9.50 33.17 -28.21
CA LEU A 441 8.90 32.46 -29.34
C LEU A 441 7.41 32.27 -29.12
N ASN A 442 6.63 32.73 -30.11
CA ASN A 442 5.16 32.69 -30.07
C ASN A 442 4.63 31.67 -31.05
N ASN A 443 3.83 30.75 -30.55
CA ASN A 443 3.08 29.79 -31.38
C ASN A 443 1.59 30.04 -31.27
N SER A 444 0.88 29.82 -32.34
CA SER A 444 -0.60 29.94 -32.40
C SER A 444 -1.20 28.85 -33.28
N TYR A 445 -2.14 28.13 -32.71
CA TYR A 445 -2.83 27.03 -33.36
C TYR A 445 -4.34 27.25 -33.28
N ASN A 446 -5.03 27.12 -34.44
CA ASN A 446 -6.47 26.95 -34.45
C ASN A 446 -6.77 25.47 -34.58
N TRP A 447 -7.79 25.02 -33.93
CA TRP A 447 -8.14 23.61 -33.99
C TRP A 447 -9.65 23.41 -33.96
N ALA A 448 -10.09 22.34 -34.60
CA ALA A 448 -11.47 21.87 -34.54
C ALA A 448 -11.48 20.34 -34.49
N GLU A 449 -12.44 19.80 -33.80
CA GLU A 449 -12.67 18.38 -33.74
C GLU A 449 -14.16 18.05 -33.76
N ILE A 450 -14.51 17.00 -34.51
CA ILE A 450 -15.86 16.48 -34.59
C ILE A 450 -15.78 15.02 -34.14
N THR A 451 -16.60 14.64 -33.18
CA THR A 451 -16.70 13.26 -32.74
C THR A 451 -18.12 12.75 -32.88
N HIS A 452 -18.25 11.57 -33.44
CA HIS A 452 -19.52 10.86 -33.54
C HIS A 452 -19.34 9.43 -33.07
N LYS A 453 -20.13 9.03 -32.07
CA LYS A 453 -20.15 7.67 -31.51
C LYS A 453 -21.56 7.13 -31.55
N ILE A 454 -21.72 5.95 -32.12
CA ILE A 454 -22.98 5.22 -32.17
C ILE A 454 -22.98 4.14 -31.10
N PHE A 455 -24.12 3.87 -30.48
CA PHE A 455 -24.32 2.80 -29.55
C PHE A 455 -25.34 1.81 -30.13
N MET A 456 -24.89 0.59 -30.35
CA MET A 456 -25.71 -0.52 -30.80
C MET A 456 -25.85 -1.49 -29.67
N ASP A 457 -26.90 -1.30 -28.88
CA ASP A 457 -27.12 -2.06 -27.64
C ASP A 457 -27.95 -3.31 -27.90
N LYS A 458 -27.55 -4.43 -27.36
CA LYS A 458 -28.27 -5.68 -27.36
C LYS A 458 -28.46 -6.17 -25.93
N LEU A 459 -29.69 -6.15 -25.48
CA LEU A 459 -30.09 -6.68 -24.19
C LEU A 459 -30.80 -8.02 -24.38
N THR A 460 -30.35 -9.02 -23.65
CA THR A 460 -31.02 -10.32 -23.54
C THR A 460 -31.34 -10.58 -22.07
N LYS A 461 -32.01 -11.71 -21.76
CA LYS A 461 -32.34 -12.07 -20.38
C LYS A 461 -31.10 -12.10 -19.45
N ASN A 462 -29.97 -12.53 -19.98
CA ASN A 462 -28.75 -12.77 -19.16
C ASN A 462 -27.56 -11.91 -19.59
N THR A 463 -27.63 -11.21 -20.71
CA THR A 463 -26.47 -10.49 -21.25
C THR A 463 -26.84 -9.11 -21.74
N PHE A 464 -25.89 -8.20 -21.58
CA PHE A 464 -25.89 -6.89 -22.19
C PHE A 464 -24.63 -6.73 -23.05
N SER A 465 -24.77 -6.28 -24.26
CA SER A 465 -23.62 -5.94 -25.09
C SER A 465 -23.85 -4.65 -25.85
N THR A 466 -22.81 -3.85 -25.96
CA THR A 466 -22.79 -2.60 -26.72
C THR A 466 -21.67 -2.66 -27.73
N PHE A 467 -22.01 -2.50 -29.00
CA PHE A 467 -21.05 -2.29 -30.07
C PHE A 467 -21.06 -0.81 -30.47
N SER A 468 -19.90 -0.16 -30.44
CA SER A 468 -19.83 1.30 -30.64
C SER A 468 -18.77 1.69 -31.67
N PRO A 469 -19.17 1.95 -32.90
CA PRO A 469 -18.33 2.64 -33.86
C PRO A 469 -18.11 4.10 -33.45
N ILE A 470 -16.87 4.56 -33.62
CA ILE A 470 -16.43 5.92 -33.27
C ILE A 470 -15.74 6.50 -34.50
N LEU A 471 -16.21 7.67 -34.94
CA LEU A 471 -15.53 8.49 -35.92
C LEU A 471 -15.13 9.80 -35.28
N LYS A 472 -13.85 10.16 -35.39
CA LYS A 472 -13.38 11.48 -34.99
C LYS A 472 -12.57 12.12 -36.09
N VAL A 473 -12.87 13.37 -36.41
CA VAL A 473 -12.12 14.20 -37.32
C VAL A 473 -11.43 15.28 -36.52
N ILE A 474 -10.14 15.46 -36.71
CA ILE A 474 -9.31 16.44 -36.01
C ILE A 474 -8.63 17.28 -37.11
N TRP A 475 -8.71 18.57 -36.94
CA TRP A 475 -8.03 19.56 -37.78
C TRP A 475 -7.26 20.52 -36.87
N ILE A 476 -5.98 20.70 -37.17
CA ILE A 476 -5.08 21.62 -36.48
C ILE A 476 -4.33 22.40 -37.55
N ASP A 477 -4.43 23.73 -37.47
CA ASP A 477 -3.74 24.66 -38.36
C ASP A 477 -2.97 25.67 -37.52
N GLY A 478 -1.71 25.92 -37.86
CA GLY A 478 -0.88 26.85 -37.14
C GLY A 478 0.57 26.79 -37.52
N GLN A 479 1.33 27.70 -36.94
CA GLN A 479 2.78 27.76 -37.14
C GLN A 479 3.49 27.33 -35.88
N ASN A 480 4.29 26.28 -35.98
CA ASN A 480 5.30 25.94 -35.00
C ASN A 480 6.62 26.62 -35.41
N LYS A 481 7.06 27.55 -34.57
CA LYS A 481 8.33 28.26 -34.80
C LYS A 481 9.45 27.75 -33.85
N ASN A 482 9.18 26.67 -33.11
CA ASN A 482 10.02 26.24 -32.01
C ASN A 482 10.48 24.80 -32.11
N ASP A 483 11.74 24.61 -31.82
CA ASP A 483 12.37 23.31 -31.56
C ASP A 483 12.44 22.96 -30.08
N ILE A 484 11.75 23.72 -29.23
CA ILE A 484 11.83 23.54 -27.79
C ILE A 484 10.74 22.59 -27.33
N SER A 485 11.14 21.44 -26.88
CA SER A 485 10.29 20.46 -26.20
C SER A 485 10.85 20.15 -24.83
N ILE A 486 10.18 20.57 -23.77
CA ILE A 486 10.59 20.25 -22.39
C ILE A 486 9.66 19.21 -21.79
N ASP A 487 8.37 19.51 -21.76
CA ASP A 487 7.37 18.64 -21.12
C ASP A 487 6.48 17.90 -22.13
N SER A 488 6.72 18.09 -23.44
CA SER A 488 5.96 17.44 -24.50
C SER A 488 6.69 16.21 -25.01
N LYS A 489 6.16 15.04 -24.68
CA LYS A 489 6.64 13.74 -25.18
C LYS A 489 5.57 13.13 -26.08
N LEU A 490 5.98 12.46 -27.16
CA LEU A 490 5.06 11.75 -28.03
C LEU A 490 4.30 10.68 -27.22
N LEU A 491 2.99 10.72 -27.29
CA LEU A 491 2.14 9.77 -26.58
C LEU A 491 2.25 8.37 -27.16
N ASN A 492 2.27 7.38 -26.27
CA ASN A 492 2.17 6.00 -26.71
C ASN A 492 0.85 5.81 -27.48
N GLN A 493 0.91 5.14 -28.63
CA GLN A 493 -0.29 4.84 -29.39
C GLN A 493 -1.04 3.71 -28.68
N ASN A 494 -2.15 4.06 -28.06
CA ASN A 494 -3.17 3.15 -27.54
C ASN A 494 -4.53 3.64 -28.03
N PHE A 495 -5.58 2.89 -27.75
CA PHE A 495 -6.90 3.22 -28.27
C PHE A 495 -7.36 4.62 -27.85
N ASP A 496 -7.23 4.99 -26.57
CA ASP A 496 -7.64 6.31 -26.06
C ASP A 496 -6.81 7.45 -26.64
N ASN A 497 -5.51 7.24 -26.82
CA ASN A 497 -4.61 8.27 -27.32
C ASN A 497 -4.79 8.55 -28.83
N LEU A 498 -5.36 7.60 -29.59
CA LEU A 498 -5.73 7.86 -30.97
C LEU A 498 -6.71 9.03 -31.13
N PHE A 499 -7.62 9.17 -30.16
CA PHE A 499 -8.67 10.19 -30.17
C PHE A 499 -8.25 11.50 -29.50
N LYS A 500 -7.04 11.59 -28.94
CA LYS A 500 -6.53 12.85 -28.41
C LYS A 500 -6.24 13.84 -29.55
N ARG A 501 -6.56 15.11 -29.32
CA ARG A 501 -6.27 16.18 -30.26
C ARG A 501 -4.77 16.30 -30.53
N ASN A 502 -3.97 16.39 -29.50
CA ASN A 502 -2.52 16.45 -29.63
C ASN A 502 -1.90 15.06 -29.47
N LEU A 503 -0.99 14.69 -30.37
CA LEU A 503 -0.21 13.46 -30.29
C LEU A 503 0.90 13.53 -29.23
N TYR A 504 1.21 14.73 -28.77
CA TYR A 504 2.19 14.96 -27.68
C TYR A 504 1.46 15.25 -26.38
N SER A 505 2.11 14.93 -25.28
CA SER A 505 1.70 15.41 -23.97
C SER A 505 1.93 16.92 -23.88
N ASN A 506 1.10 17.62 -23.11
CA ASN A 506 1.20 19.05 -22.87
C ASN A 506 1.19 19.95 -24.14
N ASN A 507 1.74 21.17 -24.07
CA ASN A 507 1.46 22.23 -25.02
C ASN A 507 2.71 22.84 -25.69
N ASP A 508 3.88 22.20 -25.63
CA ASP A 508 5.06 22.71 -26.30
C ASP A 508 5.02 22.43 -27.81
N ILE A 509 4.61 21.22 -28.15
CA ILE A 509 4.58 20.75 -29.53
C ILE A 509 3.15 20.48 -29.98
N PHE A 510 2.77 21.07 -31.09
CA PHE A 510 1.61 20.77 -31.87
C PHE A 510 1.99 20.56 -33.32
N LEU A 511 1.45 19.54 -33.92
CA LEU A 511 1.64 19.32 -35.37
C LEU A 511 0.47 19.92 -36.10
N GLU A 512 0.77 20.65 -37.18
CA GLU A 512 -0.22 21.01 -38.19
C GLU A 512 -0.63 19.72 -38.90
N GLU A 513 -1.89 19.34 -38.73
CA GLU A 513 -2.39 18.08 -39.27
C GLU A 513 -3.89 18.08 -39.50
N SER A 514 -4.29 17.28 -40.47
CA SER A 514 -5.68 16.88 -40.65
C SER A 514 -5.72 15.36 -40.58
N ARG A 515 -6.49 14.83 -39.66
CA ARG A 515 -6.63 13.39 -39.53
C ARG A 515 -8.07 12.98 -39.21
N PHE A 516 -8.44 11.80 -39.65
CA PHE A 516 -9.63 11.13 -39.17
C PHE A 516 -9.26 9.83 -38.44
N VAL A 517 -9.97 9.54 -37.37
CA VAL A 517 -9.76 8.38 -36.51
C VAL A 517 -11.00 7.51 -36.56
N LEU A 518 -10.79 6.25 -36.89
CA LEU A 518 -11.80 5.21 -36.79
C LEU A 518 -11.52 4.32 -35.59
N GLY A 519 -12.55 4.11 -34.82
CA GLY A 519 -12.50 3.20 -33.68
C GLY A 519 -13.74 2.34 -33.57
N LEU A 520 -13.57 1.16 -33.02
CA LEU A 520 -14.63 0.22 -32.71
C LEU A 520 -14.43 -0.20 -31.26
N GLU A 521 -15.48 -0.13 -30.48
CA GLU A 521 -15.52 -0.66 -29.11
C GLU A 521 -16.61 -1.69 -29.00
N HIS A 522 -16.36 -2.76 -28.31
CA HIS A 522 -17.34 -3.74 -27.92
C HIS A 522 -17.24 -4.01 -26.44
N ASN A 523 -18.34 -3.79 -25.73
CA ASN A 523 -18.50 -4.13 -24.33
C ASN A 523 -19.53 -5.26 -24.21
N TYR A 524 -19.21 -6.28 -23.48
CA TYR A 524 -20.10 -7.42 -23.18
C TYR A 524 -20.10 -7.68 -21.69
N TYR A 525 -21.29 -7.89 -21.15
CA TYR A 525 -21.50 -8.23 -19.76
C TYR A 525 -22.54 -9.34 -19.63
N ASN A 526 -22.25 -10.36 -18.85
CA ASN A 526 -23.17 -11.45 -18.53
C ASN A 526 -23.57 -11.34 -17.05
N TYR A 527 -24.82 -11.00 -16.80
CA TYR A 527 -25.37 -10.80 -15.44
C TYR A 527 -25.38 -12.06 -14.60
N PHE A 528 -25.47 -13.24 -15.24
CA PHE A 528 -25.55 -14.52 -14.52
C PHE A 528 -24.16 -15.01 -14.09
N SER A 529 -23.17 -14.92 -14.97
CA SER A 529 -21.80 -15.39 -14.68
C SER A 529 -20.86 -14.30 -14.16
N GLY A 530 -21.28 -13.03 -14.18
CA GLY A 530 -20.39 -11.89 -13.88
C GLY A 530 -19.27 -11.71 -14.89
N GLN A 531 -19.37 -12.36 -16.04
CA GLN A 531 -18.35 -12.26 -17.10
C GLN A 531 -18.41 -10.91 -17.80
N GLU A 532 -17.25 -10.28 -17.92
CA GLU A 532 -17.07 -9.02 -18.64
C GLU A 532 -16.06 -9.18 -19.77
N MET A 533 -16.30 -8.53 -20.90
CA MET A 533 -15.36 -8.45 -22.01
C MET A 533 -15.38 -7.05 -22.59
N TYR A 534 -14.21 -6.49 -22.80
CA TYR A 534 -13.98 -5.25 -23.52
C TYR A 534 -13.01 -5.53 -24.67
N LEU A 535 -13.39 -5.14 -25.86
CA LEU A 535 -12.55 -5.19 -27.05
C LEU A 535 -12.58 -3.82 -27.72
N SER A 536 -11.42 -3.29 -28.05
CA SER A 536 -11.33 -2.10 -28.88
C SER A 536 -10.32 -2.29 -30.01
N PHE A 537 -10.58 -1.63 -31.12
CA PHE A 537 -9.71 -1.63 -32.28
C PHE A 537 -9.81 -0.25 -32.96
N GLY A 538 -8.67 0.29 -33.35
CA GLY A 538 -8.70 1.61 -34.01
C GLY A 538 -7.45 1.96 -34.79
N ARG A 539 -7.61 2.98 -35.62
CA ARG A 539 -6.52 3.56 -36.41
C ARG A 539 -6.82 5.03 -36.73
N ALA A 540 -5.76 5.84 -36.76
CA ALA A 540 -5.82 7.20 -37.31
C ALA A 540 -5.25 7.27 -38.72
N PHE A 541 -5.86 8.07 -39.61
CA PHE A 541 -5.45 8.29 -40.97
C PHE A 541 -5.14 9.78 -41.18
N PHE A 542 -3.91 10.06 -41.58
CA PHE A 542 -3.42 11.41 -41.74
C PHE A 542 -3.56 11.83 -43.22
N ARG A 543 -4.16 12.99 -43.44
CA ARG A 543 -4.29 13.56 -44.81
C ARG A 543 -3.03 14.31 -45.20
N ASP A 544 -2.61 15.24 -44.35
CA ASP A 544 -1.43 16.07 -44.57
C ASP A 544 -0.49 15.96 -43.38
N LYS A 545 0.76 15.60 -43.64
CA LYS A 545 1.79 15.49 -42.63
C LYS A 545 2.84 16.57 -42.87
N LYS A 546 2.87 17.59 -42.05
CA LYS A 546 4.07 18.43 -41.97
C LYS A 546 5.03 17.81 -40.99
N ARG A 547 6.30 17.70 -41.36
CA ARG A 547 7.35 17.11 -40.53
C ARG A 547 7.49 17.88 -39.22
N SER A 548 7.53 17.16 -38.10
CA SER A 548 8.04 17.69 -36.85
C SER A 548 9.52 17.97 -37.03
N PHE A 549 10.03 19.01 -36.38
CA PHE A 549 11.45 19.37 -36.32
C PHE A 549 12.35 18.25 -35.76
N LEU A 550 11.79 17.31 -35.04
CA LEU A 550 12.48 16.15 -34.54
C LEU A 550 12.65 15.07 -35.61
N GLU A 551 12.98 15.42 -36.85
CA GLU A 551 13.31 14.57 -38.02
C GLU A 551 12.73 13.15 -38.09
N GLU A 552 11.86 12.79 -37.19
CA GLU A 552 11.21 11.49 -37.15
C GLU A 552 9.93 11.55 -37.97
N GLU A 553 9.87 10.81 -39.05
CA GLU A 553 8.62 10.55 -39.75
C GLU A 553 7.59 10.11 -38.72
N ILE A 554 6.55 10.92 -38.52
CA ILE A 554 5.33 10.40 -37.90
C ILE A 554 4.81 9.39 -38.90
N VAL A 555 5.21 8.16 -38.67
CA VAL A 555 4.80 7.02 -39.44
C VAL A 555 3.26 7.00 -39.44
N ASP A 556 2.65 6.71 -40.58
CA ASP A 556 1.23 6.43 -40.65
C ASP A 556 0.80 5.63 -39.43
N SER A 557 -0.31 6.02 -38.82
CA SER A 557 -0.69 5.42 -37.57
C SER A 557 -0.75 3.90 -37.64
N SER A 558 -0.25 3.31 -36.62
CA SER A 558 -0.37 1.89 -36.35
C SER A 558 -1.82 1.49 -36.12
N TYR A 559 -2.13 0.23 -36.28
CA TYR A 559 -3.34 -0.34 -35.72
C TYR A 559 -3.14 -0.56 -34.22
N VAL A 560 -4.13 -0.17 -33.46
CA VAL A 560 -4.14 -0.41 -32.01
C VAL A 560 -5.35 -1.23 -31.63
N SER A 561 -5.14 -2.14 -30.67
CA SER A 561 -6.20 -2.99 -30.14
C SER A 561 -5.99 -3.16 -28.64
N GLU A 562 -7.08 -3.17 -27.90
CA GLU A 562 -7.10 -3.54 -26.48
C GLU A 562 -8.15 -4.62 -26.26
N PHE A 563 -7.80 -5.60 -25.45
CA PHE A 563 -8.67 -6.68 -25.03
C PHE A 563 -8.59 -6.83 -23.51
N LYS A 564 -9.73 -6.85 -22.86
CA LYS A 564 -9.85 -7.10 -21.41
C LYS A 564 -11.02 -8.02 -21.19
N THR A 565 -10.84 -9.06 -20.40
CA THR A 565 -11.94 -9.96 -20.03
C THR A 565 -11.72 -10.60 -18.67
N ASN A 566 -12.83 -10.86 -17.99
CA ASN A 566 -12.91 -11.71 -16.81
C ASN A 566 -13.71 -12.95 -17.20
N LEU A 567 -13.04 -14.08 -17.36
CA LEU A 567 -13.64 -15.35 -17.70
C LEU A 567 -13.94 -16.14 -16.42
N ALA A 568 -15.21 -16.45 -16.20
CA ALA A 568 -15.66 -17.38 -15.14
C ALA A 568 -15.06 -17.09 -13.73
N ASN A 569 -15.11 -15.85 -13.27
CA ASN A 569 -14.67 -15.36 -11.95
C ASN A 569 -13.21 -15.69 -11.55
N ASN A 570 -12.52 -16.54 -12.30
CA ASN A 570 -11.22 -17.07 -11.93
C ASN A 570 -10.07 -16.63 -12.85
N LEU A 571 -10.38 -16.22 -14.07
CA LEU A 571 -9.39 -15.89 -15.08
C LEU A 571 -9.64 -14.48 -15.64
N SER A 572 -8.69 -13.57 -15.43
CA SER A 572 -8.68 -12.27 -16.09
C SER A 572 -7.54 -12.20 -17.08
N ILE A 573 -7.82 -11.64 -18.25
CA ILE A 573 -6.85 -11.40 -19.32
C ILE A 573 -6.95 -9.94 -19.73
N ASN A 574 -5.83 -9.29 -19.88
CA ASN A 574 -5.71 -7.96 -20.46
C ASN A 574 -4.57 -7.94 -21.46
N SER A 575 -4.82 -7.35 -22.60
CA SER A 575 -3.82 -7.23 -23.66
C SER A 575 -3.98 -5.90 -24.36
N SER A 576 -2.87 -5.30 -24.72
CA SER A 576 -2.83 -4.15 -25.62
C SER A 576 -1.77 -4.39 -26.69
N LEU A 577 -2.08 -4.03 -27.93
CA LEU A 577 -1.22 -4.24 -29.08
C LEU A 577 -1.20 -2.99 -29.95
N GLU A 578 -0.01 -2.64 -30.41
CA GLU A 578 0.25 -1.70 -31.48
C GLU A 578 0.98 -2.41 -32.60
N ILE A 579 0.38 -2.46 -33.78
CA ILE A 579 0.89 -3.19 -34.96
C ILE A 579 1.13 -2.19 -36.09
N ASP A 580 2.23 -2.33 -36.80
CA ASP A 580 2.55 -1.47 -37.94
C ASP A 580 1.49 -1.54 -39.02
N LYS A 581 1.41 -0.50 -39.89
CA LYS A 581 0.40 -0.37 -40.96
C LYS A 581 0.35 -1.54 -41.96
N LYS A 582 1.41 -2.31 -42.05
CA LYS A 582 1.52 -3.48 -42.94
C LYS A 582 1.25 -4.81 -42.26
N PHE A 583 0.88 -4.79 -40.96
CA PHE A 583 0.70 -5.97 -40.10
C PHE A 583 1.94 -6.87 -40.02
N LYS A 584 3.13 -6.32 -40.26
CA LYS A 584 4.37 -7.09 -40.30
C LYS A 584 5.12 -7.14 -38.96
N LYS A 585 4.93 -6.13 -38.12
CA LYS A 585 5.69 -5.96 -36.88
C LYS A 585 4.78 -5.48 -35.75
N ILE A 586 4.91 -6.14 -34.62
CA ILE A 586 4.42 -5.60 -33.34
C ILE A 586 5.39 -4.52 -32.91
N LEU A 587 4.89 -3.30 -32.71
CA LEU A 587 5.68 -2.16 -32.25
C LEU A 587 5.68 -2.09 -30.74
N ARG A 588 4.52 -2.36 -30.14
CA ARG A 588 4.34 -2.42 -28.68
C ARG A 588 3.28 -3.47 -28.35
N GLY A 589 3.44 -4.07 -27.19
CA GLY A 589 2.46 -5.00 -26.66
C GLY A 589 2.55 -5.09 -25.16
N SER A 590 1.43 -5.28 -24.52
CA SER A 590 1.37 -5.75 -23.15
C SER A 590 0.38 -6.90 -23.06
N PHE A 591 0.73 -7.88 -22.28
CA PHE A 591 -0.11 -9.01 -21.98
C PHE A 591 -0.11 -9.26 -20.48
N GLY A 592 -1.27 -9.41 -19.91
CA GLY A 592 -1.46 -9.78 -18.53
C GLY A 592 -2.50 -10.88 -18.41
N MET A 593 -2.19 -11.92 -17.66
CA MET A 593 -3.09 -13.00 -17.33
C MET A 593 -3.05 -13.23 -15.82
N THR A 594 -4.18 -13.25 -15.19
CA THR A 594 -4.31 -13.59 -13.77
C THR A 594 -5.31 -14.72 -13.63
N TYR A 595 -4.84 -15.85 -13.12
CA TYR A 595 -5.69 -16.96 -12.71
C TYR A 595 -5.78 -16.99 -11.19
N SER A 596 -6.99 -16.97 -10.63
CA SER A 596 -7.23 -16.97 -9.19
C SER A 596 -8.40 -17.86 -8.84
N LYS A 597 -8.12 -19.12 -8.49
CA LYS A 597 -9.17 -20.08 -8.07
C LYS A 597 -9.70 -19.75 -6.68
N GLU A 598 -8.80 -19.32 -5.80
CA GLU A 598 -9.03 -18.96 -4.41
C GLU A 598 -8.05 -17.88 -4.00
N ILE A 599 -8.23 -17.23 -2.84
CA ILE A 599 -7.31 -16.19 -2.34
C ILE A 599 -5.86 -16.70 -2.23
N ARG A 600 -5.69 -18.01 -1.95
CA ARG A 600 -4.38 -18.66 -1.77
C ARG A 600 -3.88 -19.44 -3.00
N LYS A 601 -4.63 -19.43 -4.12
CA LYS A 601 -4.25 -20.10 -5.38
C LYS A 601 -4.33 -19.10 -6.53
N LYS A 602 -3.20 -18.44 -6.81
CA LYS A 602 -3.11 -17.37 -7.80
C LYS A 602 -1.84 -17.49 -8.63
N ILE A 603 -1.98 -17.30 -9.93
CA ILE A 603 -0.88 -17.19 -10.90
C ILE A 603 -1.09 -15.91 -11.70
N GLU A 604 -0.08 -15.08 -11.79
CA GLU A 604 -0.06 -13.89 -12.63
C GLU A 604 1.10 -13.98 -13.62
N LEU A 605 0.81 -13.85 -14.89
CA LEU A 605 1.78 -13.70 -15.96
C LEU A 605 1.63 -12.30 -16.55
N ARG A 606 2.75 -11.60 -16.70
CA ARG A 606 2.81 -10.29 -17.35
C ARG A 606 3.93 -10.27 -18.35
N SER A 607 3.68 -9.66 -19.49
CA SER A 607 4.71 -9.43 -20.49
C SER A 607 4.53 -8.03 -21.05
N ILE A 608 5.63 -7.34 -21.26
CA ILE A 608 5.67 -6.03 -21.91
C ILE A 608 6.74 -6.09 -22.99
N PHE A 609 6.31 -5.72 -24.17
CA PHE A 609 7.15 -5.62 -25.34
C PHE A 609 7.09 -4.20 -25.92
N LYS A 610 8.22 -3.60 -26.20
CA LYS A 610 8.32 -2.30 -26.86
C LYS A 610 9.51 -2.30 -27.82
N ARG A 611 9.24 -2.16 -29.08
CA ARG A 611 10.27 -2.06 -30.09
C ARG A 611 10.52 -0.59 -30.41
N ASN A 612 11.80 -0.28 -30.60
CA ASN A 612 12.29 1.01 -31.02
C ASN A 612 11.96 2.20 -30.17
N PRO A 613 12.84 2.54 -29.30
CA PRO A 613 12.85 3.81 -28.63
C PRO A 613 13.53 4.92 -29.44
N LYS A 614 13.33 5.02 -30.76
CA LYS A 614 13.69 6.26 -31.50
C LYS A 614 13.14 7.51 -30.84
N TYR A 615 12.29 7.34 -29.81
CA TYR A 615 11.66 8.37 -29.00
C TYR A 615 12.26 8.54 -27.59
N LEU A 616 13.30 7.78 -27.22
CA LEU A 616 14.14 8.17 -26.11
C LEU A 616 14.90 9.41 -26.55
N SER A 617 14.97 10.43 -25.71
CA SER A 617 15.58 11.71 -26.00
C SER A 617 16.91 11.55 -26.73
N GLU A 618 17.33 12.54 -27.51
CA GLU A 618 18.63 12.52 -28.23
C GLU A 618 19.83 12.14 -27.35
N HIS A 619 19.71 12.32 -26.04
CA HIS A 619 20.69 11.95 -25.03
C HIS A 619 20.90 10.42 -24.88
N PHE A 620 19.95 9.59 -25.30
CA PHE A 620 20.04 8.13 -25.28
C PHE A 620 20.13 7.51 -26.69
N ARG A 621 20.70 8.20 -27.63
CA ARG A 621 20.99 7.68 -28.99
C ARG A 621 22.07 6.58 -29.02
N THR A 622 22.63 6.25 -27.89
CA THR A 622 23.49 5.07 -27.79
C THR A 622 22.65 3.82 -27.98
N ASN A 623 23.21 2.77 -28.57
CA ASN A 623 22.57 1.50 -28.94
C ASN A 623 21.91 0.74 -27.77
N VAL A 624 21.72 1.37 -26.64
CA VAL A 624 21.14 0.84 -25.44
C VAL A 624 19.65 0.71 -25.60
N GLY A 625 19.23 -0.51 -25.79
CA GLY A 625 17.85 -0.88 -25.62
C GLY A 625 16.92 -0.42 -26.73
N SER A 626 17.24 -0.73 -27.98
CA SER A 626 16.27 -0.65 -29.07
C SER A 626 15.00 -1.49 -28.84
N MET A 627 14.95 -2.24 -27.74
CA MET A 627 13.84 -3.12 -27.42
C MET A 627 13.70 -3.30 -25.89
N ILE A 628 12.48 -3.16 -25.39
CA ILE A 628 12.10 -3.61 -24.06
C ILE A 628 11.33 -4.92 -24.25
N ASN A 629 11.72 -5.98 -23.59
CA ASN A 629 11.02 -7.25 -23.60
C ASN A 629 11.14 -7.87 -22.21
N GLU A 630 10.16 -7.59 -21.36
CA GLU A 630 10.14 -8.05 -19.98
C GLU A 630 9.01 -9.04 -19.76
N ILE A 631 9.32 -10.12 -19.04
CA ILE A 631 8.35 -11.13 -18.62
C ILE A 631 8.43 -11.26 -17.11
N GLU A 632 7.27 -11.22 -16.46
CA GLU A 632 7.14 -11.42 -15.02
C GLU A 632 6.10 -12.52 -14.76
N LEU A 633 6.50 -13.55 -14.01
CA LEU A 633 5.61 -14.59 -13.49
C LEU A 633 5.59 -14.52 -11.97
N ILE A 634 4.40 -14.42 -11.41
CA ILE A 634 4.18 -14.47 -9.98
C ILE A 634 3.22 -15.64 -9.71
N SER A 635 3.60 -16.52 -8.80
CA SER A 635 2.79 -17.66 -8.39
C SER A 635 2.65 -17.69 -6.89
N LYS A 636 1.43 -17.95 -6.43
CA LYS A 636 1.10 -18.23 -5.05
C LYS A 636 0.15 -19.42 -5.04
N TRP A 637 0.58 -20.56 -4.50
CA TRP A 637 -0.16 -21.80 -4.62
C TRP A 637 -0.19 -22.58 -3.32
N GLU A 638 -1.38 -22.82 -2.83
CA GLU A 638 -1.61 -23.68 -1.67
C GLU A 638 -1.57 -25.15 -2.11
N ILE A 639 -0.55 -25.86 -1.63
CA ILE A 639 -0.36 -27.29 -1.90
C ILE A 639 -1.23 -28.14 -0.98
N SER A 640 -1.33 -27.73 0.28
CA SER A 640 -2.21 -28.32 1.28
C SER A 640 -2.80 -27.22 2.15
N ASN A 641 -3.79 -27.55 2.98
CA ASN A 641 -4.43 -26.57 3.88
C ASN A 641 -3.42 -25.78 4.73
N ASN A 642 -2.25 -26.35 4.97
CA ASN A 642 -1.23 -25.81 5.85
C ASN A 642 0.00 -25.27 5.09
N ILE A 643 0.19 -25.61 3.82
CA ILE A 643 1.42 -25.29 3.08
C ILE A 643 1.09 -24.46 1.85
N LEU A 644 1.69 -23.29 1.80
CA LEU A 644 1.67 -22.38 0.67
C LEU A 644 3.06 -22.22 0.09
N VAL A 645 3.20 -22.45 -1.21
CA VAL A 645 4.42 -22.14 -1.97
C VAL A 645 4.18 -20.90 -2.80
N PHE A 646 5.18 -20.06 -2.90
CA PHE A 646 5.10 -18.85 -3.70
C PHE A 646 6.42 -18.56 -4.40
N GLY A 647 6.33 -17.87 -5.52
CA GLY A 647 7.50 -17.46 -6.28
C GLY A 647 7.21 -16.31 -7.23
N LYS A 648 8.27 -15.61 -7.58
CA LYS A 648 8.30 -14.55 -8.57
C LYS A 648 9.57 -14.71 -9.39
N VAL A 649 9.44 -14.60 -10.70
CA VAL A 649 10.57 -14.44 -11.60
C VAL A 649 10.27 -13.25 -12.53
N SER A 650 11.21 -12.33 -12.62
CA SER A 650 11.16 -11.20 -13.56
C SER A 650 12.41 -11.24 -14.41
N LYS A 651 12.24 -11.35 -15.73
CA LYS A 651 13.33 -11.48 -16.70
C LYS A 651 13.26 -10.37 -17.72
N ASP A 652 14.40 -9.77 -18.00
CA ASP A 652 14.60 -8.89 -19.15
C ASP A 652 15.13 -9.76 -20.32
N GLU A 653 14.22 -10.12 -21.23
CA GLU A 653 14.55 -10.94 -22.39
C GLU A 653 15.38 -10.17 -23.42
N ALA A 654 15.27 -8.85 -23.47
CA ALA A 654 16.03 -8.04 -24.41
C ALA A 654 17.54 -8.04 -24.09
N ARG A 655 17.87 -8.11 -22.80
CA ARG A 655 19.23 -8.12 -22.28
C ARG A 655 19.67 -9.49 -21.78
N ASN A 656 18.75 -10.47 -21.78
CA ASN A 656 18.95 -11.85 -21.35
C ASN A 656 19.44 -12.00 -19.89
N PHE A 657 18.91 -11.23 -18.97
CA PHE A 657 19.21 -11.38 -17.54
C PHE A 657 17.96 -11.48 -16.65
N THR A 658 18.13 -12.13 -15.51
CA THR A 658 17.08 -12.23 -14.49
C THR A 658 17.17 -11.05 -13.53
N ARG A 659 16.15 -10.21 -13.54
CA ARG A 659 16.08 -9.00 -12.71
C ARG A 659 15.70 -9.29 -11.26
N ASP A 660 14.77 -10.20 -11.03
CA ASP A 660 14.26 -10.55 -9.69
C ASP A 660 13.82 -12.02 -9.69
N LEU A 661 14.40 -12.80 -8.81
CA LEU A 661 14.03 -14.18 -8.53
C LEU A 661 13.71 -14.29 -7.04
N SER A 662 12.48 -14.58 -6.72
CA SER A 662 12.04 -14.76 -5.35
C SER A 662 11.25 -16.06 -5.23
N TYR A 663 11.51 -16.86 -4.22
CA TYR A 663 10.75 -18.08 -3.95
C TYR A 663 10.74 -18.42 -2.48
N GLY A 664 9.70 -19.08 -2.04
CA GLY A 664 9.56 -19.41 -0.63
C GLY A 664 8.39 -20.33 -0.34
N ILE A 665 8.33 -20.69 0.92
CA ILE A 665 7.32 -21.58 1.49
C ILE A 665 6.75 -20.94 2.77
N GLU A 666 5.46 -21.07 2.96
CA GLU A 666 4.75 -20.69 4.18
C GLU A 666 4.02 -21.91 4.72
N TYR A 667 4.27 -22.24 5.97
CA TYR A 667 3.44 -23.14 6.76
C TYR A 667 2.46 -22.31 7.58
N SER A 668 1.19 -22.70 7.60
CA SER A 668 0.15 -22.04 8.40
C SER A 668 -0.80 -23.05 9.01
N ASN A 669 -1.10 -22.86 10.29
CA ASN A 669 -2.18 -23.56 10.97
C ASN A 669 -3.17 -22.54 11.58
N CYS A 670 -4.07 -22.97 12.46
CA CYS A 670 -5.07 -22.11 13.09
C CYS A 670 -4.46 -20.94 13.90
N CYS A 671 -3.23 -21.06 14.39
CA CYS A 671 -2.64 -20.11 15.33
C CYS A 671 -1.26 -19.59 14.96
N LEU A 672 -0.60 -20.17 13.96
CA LEU A 672 0.77 -19.84 13.60
C LEU A 672 0.96 -19.85 12.07
N LYS A 673 1.68 -18.87 11.54
CA LYS A 673 2.23 -18.91 10.18
C LYS A 673 3.74 -18.68 10.26
N ILE A 674 4.49 -19.54 9.64
CA ILE A 674 5.95 -19.41 9.50
C ILE A 674 6.27 -19.48 8.02
N GLY A 675 7.13 -18.59 7.56
CA GLY A 675 7.59 -18.63 6.19
C GLY A 675 9.06 -18.30 6.05
N LEU A 676 9.64 -18.91 5.02
CA LEU A 676 10.98 -18.69 4.57
C LEU A 676 10.94 -18.27 3.11
N MET A 677 11.65 -17.21 2.77
CA MET A 677 11.75 -16.72 1.40
C MET A 677 13.18 -16.35 1.08
N LYS A 678 13.65 -16.82 -0.07
CA LYS A 678 14.90 -16.37 -0.69
C LYS A 678 14.56 -15.42 -1.83
N ARG A 679 15.29 -14.30 -1.91
CA ARG A 679 15.19 -13.33 -3.00
C ARG A 679 16.58 -12.98 -3.49
N LYS A 680 16.78 -13.14 -4.81
CA LYS A 680 17.95 -12.68 -5.53
C LYS A 680 17.51 -11.67 -6.57
N TRP A 681 18.13 -10.48 -6.59
CA TRP A 681 17.80 -9.45 -7.58
C TRP A 681 19.05 -8.69 -8.01
N THR A 682 18.95 -8.11 -9.19
CA THR A 682 20.05 -7.35 -9.80
C THR A 682 19.63 -5.90 -9.93
N ASP A 683 20.41 -5.00 -9.36
CA ASP A 683 20.33 -3.57 -9.53
C ASP A 683 21.31 -3.13 -10.60
N GLN A 684 20.91 -2.17 -11.44
CA GLN A 684 21.74 -1.56 -12.46
C GLN A 684 21.79 -0.06 -12.25
N ASN A 685 22.97 0.48 -11.95
CA ASN A 685 23.15 1.91 -11.74
C ASN A 685 24.56 2.34 -12.15
N LEU A 686 24.66 3.41 -12.91
CA LEU A 686 25.97 3.99 -13.28
C LEU A 686 26.75 4.52 -12.08
N LEU A 687 26.11 4.79 -10.95
CA LEU A 687 26.78 5.22 -9.73
C LEU A 687 27.62 4.13 -9.06
N PHE A 688 27.43 2.86 -9.46
CA PHE A 688 28.31 1.76 -9.00
C PHE A 688 29.70 1.80 -9.62
N GLU A 689 29.89 2.56 -10.70
CA GLU A 689 31.18 2.74 -11.35
C GLU A 689 31.93 3.93 -10.72
N GLU A 690 33.11 3.67 -10.19
CA GLU A 690 33.92 4.66 -9.50
C GLU A 690 34.68 5.57 -10.49
N ASP A 691 35.10 5.02 -11.65
CA ASP A 691 35.81 5.77 -12.68
C ASP A 691 34.82 6.52 -13.61
N GLU A 692 34.97 7.84 -13.67
CA GLU A 692 34.13 8.69 -14.51
C GLU A 692 34.32 8.44 -16.01
N LEU A 693 35.51 8.10 -16.45
CA LEU A 693 35.77 7.74 -17.84
C LEU A 693 35.12 6.40 -18.21
N GLU A 694 35.20 5.42 -17.31
CA GLU A 694 34.53 4.13 -17.49
C GLU A 694 33.01 4.29 -17.42
N ARG A 695 32.51 5.16 -16.56
CA ARG A 695 31.09 5.54 -16.50
C ARG A 695 30.58 6.10 -17.82
N ILE A 696 31.33 7.05 -18.41
CA ILE A 696 31.02 7.64 -19.72
C ILE A 696 31.09 6.57 -20.83
N LYS A 697 32.11 5.73 -20.81
CA LYS A 697 32.28 4.61 -21.75
C LYS A 697 31.12 3.62 -21.65
N ASN A 698 30.79 3.19 -20.44
CA ASN A 698 29.67 2.28 -20.19
C ASN A 698 28.35 2.88 -20.65
N LEU A 699 28.13 4.17 -20.42
CA LEU A 699 26.97 4.90 -20.93
C LEU A 699 26.89 4.85 -22.47
N THR A 700 28.02 5.13 -23.15
CA THR A 700 28.07 5.15 -24.61
C THR A 700 27.92 3.77 -25.24
N GLU A 701 28.40 2.73 -24.58
CA GLU A 701 28.31 1.33 -25.02
C GLU A 701 27.03 0.63 -24.54
N GLY A 702 26.24 1.28 -23.69
CA GLY A 702 25.02 0.74 -23.13
C GLY A 702 25.20 -0.37 -22.12
N ARG A 703 26.33 -0.40 -21.51
CA ARG A 703 26.62 -1.28 -20.39
C ARG A 703 26.34 -0.55 -19.10
N TYR A 704 25.79 -1.25 -18.13
CA TYR A 704 25.51 -0.71 -16.80
C TYR A 704 26.13 -1.62 -15.75
N PRO A 705 26.89 -1.06 -14.80
CA PRO A 705 27.35 -1.81 -13.65
C PRO A 705 26.18 -2.49 -12.95
N GLU A 706 26.37 -3.74 -12.61
CA GLU A 706 25.34 -4.58 -12.00
C GLU A 706 25.74 -4.94 -10.58
N ARG A 707 24.81 -4.81 -9.66
CA ARG A 707 24.98 -5.26 -8.29
C ARG A 707 23.93 -6.35 -8.00
N GLU A 708 24.40 -7.57 -7.77
CA GLU A 708 23.54 -8.65 -7.29
C GLU A 708 23.31 -8.52 -5.79
N ARG A 709 22.09 -8.80 -5.38
CA ARG A 709 21.66 -8.86 -3.98
C ARG A 709 21.04 -10.21 -3.71
N ASP A 710 21.42 -10.84 -2.59
CA ASP A 710 20.88 -12.14 -2.16
C ASP A 710 20.44 -12.05 -0.69
N ASN A 711 19.12 -12.10 -0.46
CA ASN A 711 18.56 -11.99 0.89
C ASN A 711 17.65 -13.18 1.20
N VAL A 712 17.74 -13.65 2.44
CA VAL A 712 16.82 -14.61 3.02
C VAL A 712 15.96 -13.89 4.06
N TYR A 713 14.65 -14.02 3.92
CA TYR A 713 13.67 -13.45 4.83
C TYR A 713 12.99 -14.56 5.62
N VAL A 714 12.98 -14.42 6.92
CA VAL A 714 12.17 -15.23 7.81
C VAL A 714 11.04 -14.37 8.34
N PHE A 715 9.85 -14.87 8.29
CA PHE A 715 8.70 -14.21 8.89
C PHE A 715 7.87 -15.23 9.65
N PHE A 716 7.24 -14.78 10.71
CA PHE A 716 6.24 -15.55 11.42
C PHE A 716 5.09 -14.63 11.86
N GLU A 717 3.93 -15.20 11.93
CA GLU A 717 2.70 -14.53 12.37
C GLU A 717 2.05 -15.41 13.43
N LEU A 718 1.88 -14.84 14.60
CA LEU A 718 1.04 -15.44 15.63
C LEU A 718 -0.39 -14.97 15.33
N VAL A 719 -1.23 -15.91 14.88
CA VAL A 719 -2.61 -15.61 14.51
C VAL A 719 -3.33 -15.02 15.74
N GLU A 720 -4.08 -13.95 15.54
CA GLU A 720 -4.73 -13.12 16.56
C GLU A 720 -3.78 -12.22 17.39
N LEU A 721 -2.45 -12.41 17.33
CA LEU A 721 -1.50 -11.60 18.08
C LEU A 721 -0.69 -10.62 17.23
N GLY A 722 -0.25 -11.03 16.05
CA GLY A 722 0.51 -10.17 15.16
C GLY A 722 1.55 -10.89 14.33
N ARG A 723 2.14 -10.15 13.39
CA ARG A 723 3.13 -10.66 12.44
C ARG A 723 4.49 -10.08 12.72
N PHE A 724 5.52 -10.91 12.57
CA PHE A 724 6.93 -10.57 12.63
C PHE A 724 7.55 -10.75 11.23
N GLY A 725 8.35 -9.78 10.78
CA GLY A 725 9.00 -9.80 9.47
C GLY A 725 8.19 -9.20 8.34
N LYS A 726 8.78 -9.15 7.12
CA LYS A 726 8.16 -8.57 5.91
C LYS A 726 6.98 -9.39 5.43
N LYS A 727 5.93 -8.72 4.96
CA LYS A 727 4.81 -9.40 4.27
C LYS A 727 5.29 -9.97 2.95
N ILE A 728 5.02 -11.23 2.69
CA ILE A 728 5.24 -11.88 1.39
C ILE A 728 4.62 -11.06 0.26
N SER A 729 3.41 -10.53 0.49
CA SER A 729 2.70 -9.69 -0.47
C SER A 729 3.47 -8.43 -0.87
N ASP A 730 4.32 -7.89 -0.01
CA ASP A 730 5.09 -6.68 -0.30
C ASP A 730 6.29 -6.97 -1.18
N VAL A 731 6.90 -8.13 -1.01
CA VAL A 731 8.01 -8.60 -1.85
C VAL A 731 7.52 -9.10 -3.20
N LEU A 732 6.36 -9.77 -3.23
CA LEU A 732 5.74 -10.28 -4.46
C LEU A 732 4.96 -9.22 -5.24
N LYS A 733 4.89 -7.97 -4.77
CA LYS A 733 4.25 -6.90 -5.54
C LYS A 733 4.87 -6.79 -6.92
N PRO A 734 4.04 -6.76 -7.98
CA PRO A 734 4.54 -6.51 -9.32
C PRO A 734 5.17 -5.13 -9.38
N LYS A 735 6.30 -5.01 -10.07
CA LYS A 735 6.89 -3.72 -10.39
C LYS A 735 5.87 -2.92 -11.22
N LYS A 736 5.63 -1.65 -10.88
CA LYS A 736 4.88 -0.77 -11.78
C LYS A 736 5.83 -0.47 -12.93
N PHE A 737 5.54 -1.02 -14.09
CA PHE A 737 6.22 -0.61 -15.30
C PHE A 737 5.74 0.80 -15.67
N GLN A 738 6.65 1.75 -15.64
CA GLN A 738 6.40 3.14 -16.06
C GLN A 738 6.53 3.31 -17.57
#